data_15852b76fe41a1a33e72e5972e1db5d2
#
_entry.id   15852b76fe41a1a33e72e5972e1db5d2
#
_cell.length_a   1.000
_cell.length_b   1.000
_cell.length_c   1.000
_cell.angle_alpha   90.00
_cell.angle_beta   90.00
_cell.angle_gamma   90.00
#
_symmetry.space_group_name_H-M   'P 1'
#
loop_
_entity.id
_entity.type
_entity.pdbx_description
1 polymer ?
#
loop_
_entity_poly.entity_id
_entity_poly.type
_entity_poly.pdbx_seq_one_letter_code
_entity_poly.pdbx_strand_id
1 'polypeptide(L)'
;MNQRITPGRRWPAMLKKYMTTLLHSWWSEHAGALLVYLVLSMALTWPLVRDFSTAILGLDETRHNLWILWHVKQALLGHEPLFYTSLLYYPLGISLLTHSSGPVPGLLALPFWPWGPAAVYNGVILVSFSLTGYLMYLFARSLNFGCGVSLFAGTMFLAAPVHLVYLYVGHLGQMFLGTLPLTLLTVHHALNPERSRWWTVLPALALLLTLLDATWNFISAGIGVGLLIVITVIAAKREHFGPLLQRSALIILFALVVTGPMLLASFSTANNPAISVSRNLTSFDFQPDVIQFFLPATVTSRFLGPVFAKFLMPYVRVGQETAVFMTWTGLLLSFLALTRGNKIAWRWFLFLFFFFLLSLGPTLKILGETQFTAYRLPIILPYAFLTTLPGLDVIRTPGRFMQIGYVGFAIMACFGLTWLNDHLPDKLRRLVLLAAFTLVLVENWPRPWPQEKLRPVPEFYRQIAQDDEMYGVFDLPIRPFQEREFHSSYIPYSAYYQMYQMTHGKGIATGYISRQYAVHPLFGHLISDSISDFPLQHNIFVDGKPANRYANMQFELARYGYRYVVYHKPQDGYPEYKEGSWGELTAKGFIQEVFGRQEPLVDDELVTVYKVDPVTDTTRLVTTIALREEEDWAVSPATFYVASPRPVLAYLEVTPAEIYAAQSGDSSGGGMLTLQSANGISTYAELVAGETTTLPLGLAPGSQIVTLTLRSQSPRSASSDSSYLNFAIRSINLETQFPLPDDILIDGLAQQNTGDQILAGYGVGWYNLEHWGASGTWRWAMSPAQLLIYSAGPRQVRIQTRPGALYEPGTPNSVGSQGTLLVTAGNQAPQRSVVQVGQPLVVDVMLQAGWNNITFELEAGNFRPIDVQPGNGDSRWLSLALGKIDVLTR
;
A
#
# COMPACT_ATOMS: atom_id res chain seq x y z
N MET A 1 62.95 6.71 -69.46
CA MET A 1 63.09 5.79 -68.28
C MET A 1 61.98 6.18 -67.25
N ASN A 2 60.83 5.51 -67.33
CA ASN A 2 59.69 5.73 -66.45
C ASN A 2 59.82 4.86 -65.18
N GLN A 3 59.99 5.47 -64.01
CA GLN A 3 59.73 4.79 -62.77
C GLN A 3 58.41 5.16 -62.26
N ARG A 4 57.43 4.22 -62.29
CA ARG A 4 56.15 4.23 -61.68
C ARG A 4 56.31 4.03 -60.18
N ILE A 5 55.96 5.08 -59.39
CA ILE A 5 55.82 5.01 -57.91
C ILE A 5 54.45 4.40 -57.63
N THR A 6 54.39 3.17 -57.16
CA THR A 6 53.18 2.51 -56.65
C THR A 6 52.86 3.04 -55.26
N PRO A 7 51.62 3.60 -54.99
CA PRO A 7 51.25 3.99 -53.64
C PRO A 7 51.02 2.74 -52.75
N GLY A 8 51.79 2.64 -51.70
CA GLY A 8 51.86 1.50 -50.86
C GLY A 8 50.65 1.20 -50.00
N ARG A 9 50.22 -0.02 -50.05
CA ARG A 9 49.19 -0.73 -49.22
C ARG A 9 49.56 -0.89 -47.73
N ARG A 10 50.33 -0.02 -47.09
CA ARG A 10 50.76 -0.18 -45.69
C ARG A 10 49.95 0.58 -44.63
N TRP A 11 49.15 1.57 -45.01
CA TRP A 11 48.35 2.37 -44.09
C TRP A 11 47.19 1.65 -43.43
N PRO A 12 46.42 0.78 -44.10
CA PRO A 12 45.30 0.07 -43.44
C PRO A 12 45.76 -0.94 -42.39
N ALA A 13 46.94 -1.57 -42.57
CA ALA A 13 47.47 -2.57 -41.64
C ALA A 13 48.02 -1.94 -40.35
N MET A 14 48.67 -0.80 -40.45
CA MET A 14 49.12 -0.03 -39.29
C MET A 14 47.94 0.54 -38.49
N LEU A 15 46.93 1.15 -39.11
CA LEU A 15 45.69 1.62 -38.46
C LEU A 15 44.93 0.48 -37.81
N LYS A 16 44.80 -0.68 -38.46
CA LYS A 16 44.18 -1.87 -37.89
C LYS A 16 44.96 -2.41 -36.69
N LYS A 17 46.31 -2.44 -36.76
CA LYS A 17 47.14 -2.84 -35.62
C LYS A 17 47.06 -1.82 -34.47
N TYR A 18 47.05 -0.54 -34.75
CA TYR A 18 46.84 0.51 -33.72
C TYR A 18 45.44 0.44 -33.13
N MET A 19 44.41 0.28 -33.92
CA MET A 19 43.02 0.12 -33.41
C MET A 19 42.85 -1.16 -32.60
N THR A 20 43.43 -2.29 -33.03
CA THR A 20 43.34 -3.54 -32.25
C THR A 20 44.13 -3.44 -30.96
N THR A 21 45.29 -2.79 -30.92
CA THR A 21 46.09 -2.58 -29.70
C THR A 21 45.37 -1.60 -28.76
N LEU A 22 44.77 -0.53 -29.24
CA LEU A 22 43.99 0.42 -28.46
C LEU A 22 42.70 -0.23 -27.90
N LEU A 23 42.00 -1.00 -28.73
CA LEU A 23 40.81 -1.75 -28.27
C LEU A 23 41.20 -2.80 -27.23
N HIS A 24 42.30 -3.52 -27.44
CA HIS A 24 42.80 -4.53 -26.48
C HIS A 24 43.23 -3.90 -25.16
N SER A 25 43.90 -2.77 -25.20
CA SER A 25 44.25 -2.00 -24.00
C SER A 25 43.02 -1.46 -23.26
N TRP A 26 42.04 -0.95 -24.00
CA TRP A 26 40.78 -0.45 -23.42
C TRP A 26 39.99 -1.59 -22.76
N TRP A 27 39.78 -2.71 -23.46
CA TRP A 27 39.07 -3.86 -22.91
C TRP A 27 39.78 -4.46 -21.69
N SER A 28 41.11 -4.53 -21.67
CA SER A 28 41.86 -5.01 -20.51
C SER A 28 41.75 -4.13 -19.28
N GLU A 29 41.73 -2.78 -19.46
CA GLU A 29 41.55 -1.83 -18.38
C GLU A 29 40.16 -2.00 -17.71
N HIS A 30 39.07 -2.05 -18.52
CA HIS A 30 37.72 -2.18 -18.01
C HIS A 30 37.43 -3.56 -17.42
N ALA A 31 37.91 -4.63 -18.04
CA ALA A 31 37.78 -5.98 -17.48
C ALA A 31 38.59 -6.11 -16.18
N GLY A 32 39.77 -5.52 -16.09
CA GLY A 32 40.58 -5.45 -14.87
C GLY A 32 39.85 -4.69 -13.73
N ALA A 33 39.26 -3.56 -14.04
CA ALA A 33 38.47 -2.77 -13.06
C ALA A 33 37.25 -3.56 -12.55
N LEU A 34 36.51 -4.22 -13.46
CA LEU A 34 35.36 -5.05 -13.10
C LEU A 34 35.78 -6.23 -12.21
N LEU A 35 36.89 -6.89 -12.53
CA LEU A 35 37.43 -7.97 -11.71
C LEU A 35 37.83 -7.50 -10.31
N VAL A 36 38.45 -6.33 -10.18
CA VAL A 36 38.81 -5.73 -8.89
C VAL A 36 37.53 -5.54 -8.05
N TYR A 37 36.46 -4.96 -8.62
CA TYR A 37 35.21 -4.77 -7.88
C TYR A 37 34.48 -6.07 -7.58
N LEU A 38 34.57 -7.08 -8.44
CA LEU A 38 34.03 -8.41 -8.14
C LEU A 38 34.73 -9.01 -6.90
N VAL A 39 36.07 -8.97 -6.86
CA VAL A 39 36.84 -9.47 -5.72
C VAL A 39 36.56 -8.68 -4.46
N LEU A 40 36.50 -7.34 -4.53
CA LEU A 40 36.13 -6.50 -3.41
C LEU A 40 34.69 -6.76 -2.93
N SER A 41 33.74 -6.97 -3.83
CA SER A 41 32.37 -7.33 -3.50
C SER A 41 32.31 -8.66 -2.75
N MET A 42 33.01 -9.68 -3.21
CA MET A 42 33.12 -10.97 -2.50
C MET A 42 33.70 -10.80 -1.09
N ALA A 43 34.72 -9.95 -0.93
CA ALA A 43 35.36 -9.72 0.35
C ALA A 43 34.46 -8.91 1.32
N LEU A 44 33.82 -7.84 0.83
CA LEU A 44 32.94 -6.97 1.64
C LEU A 44 31.59 -7.62 2.00
N THR A 45 31.14 -8.57 1.19
CA THR A 45 29.89 -9.31 1.46
C THR A 45 30.09 -10.64 2.18
N TRP A 46 31.33 -10.92 2.66
CA TRP A 46 31.62 -12.15 3.36
C TRP A 46 30.66 -12.38 4.56
N PRO A 47 30.08 -13.61 4.73
CA PRO A 47 30.45 -14.91 4.14
C PRO A 47 29.59 -15.35 2.92
N LEU A 48 28.90 -14.44 2.20
CA LEU A 48 27.98 -14.74 1.11
C LEU A 48 28.50 -15.80 0.12
N VAL A 49 29.77 -15.69 -0.30
CA VAL A 49 30.34 -16.59 -1.32
C VAL A 49 30.50 -18.01 -0.80
N ARG A 50 30.75 -18.19 0.50
CA ARG A 50 30.87 -19.50 1.14
C ARG A 50 29.57 -20.28 1.09
N ASP A 51 28.46 -19.58 1.38
CA ASP A 51 27.15 -20.19 1.54
C ASP A 51 26.18 -19.76 0.41
N PHE A 52 26.73 -19.54 -0.80
CA PHE A 52 26.08 -18.87 -1.93
C PHE A 52 24.72 -19.41 -2.31
N SER A 53 24.53 -20.75 -2.28
CA SER A 53 23.29 -21.44 -2.66
C SER A 53 22.53 -22.02 -1.46
N THR A 54 23.05 -21.90 -0.23
CA THR A 54 22.50 -22.57 0.95
C THR A 54 21.91 -21.64 2.00
N ALA A 55 22.36 -20.36 2.03
CA ALA A 55 21.87 -19.35 2.94
C ALA A 55 21.76 -17.99 2.23
N ILE A 56 20.81 -17.18 2.62
CA ILE A 56 20.66 -15.80 2.13
C ILE A 56 21.36 -14.83 3.08
N LEU A 57 21.99 -13.80 2.49
CA LEU A 57 22.69 -12.77 3.24
C LEU A 57 21.69 -11.74 3.78
N GLY A 58 21.84 -11.35 5.05
CA GLY A 58 20.99 -10.35 5.71
C GLY A 58 19.88 -10.98 6.55
N LEU A 59 19.10 -10.10 7.19
CA LEU A 59 17.97 -10.45 8.05
C LEU A 59 16.70 -9.76 7.52
N ASP A 60 15.63 -9.90 8.25
CA ASP A 60 14.37 -9.15 8.14
C ASP A 60 13.75 -9.04 6.73
N GLU A 61 14.28 -8.19 5.83
CA GLU A 61 13.67 -7.88 4.55
C GLU A 61 14.08 -8.79 3.39
N THR A 62 14.95 -9.75 3.63
CA THR A 62 15.49 -10.63 2.57
C THR A 62 14.41 -11.45 1.89
N ARG A 63 13.41 -11.93 2.65
CA ARG A 63 12.39 -12.87 2.17
C ARG A 63 11.43 -12.23 1.18
N HIS A 64 10.86 -11.09 1.54
CA HIS A 64 9.94 -10.40 0.63
C HIS A 64 10.67 -9.85 -0.60
N ASN A 65 11.94 -9.45 -0.46
CA ASN A 65 12.75 -9.07 -1.60
C ASN A 65 13.02 -10.26 -2.52
N LEU A 66 13.26 -11.46 -1.98
CA LEU A 66 13.38 -12.67 -2.78
C LEU A 66 12.07 -12.98 -3.53
N TRP A 67 10.92 -12.78 -2.88
CA TRP A 67 9.62 -12.89 -3.53
C TRP A 67 9.47 -11.89 -4.68
N ILE A 68 9.90 -10.63 -4.52
CA ILE A 68 9.88 -9.63 -5.61
C ILE A 68 10.70 -10.10 -6.81
N LEU A 69 11.90 -10.70 -6.59
CA LEU A 69 12.70 -11.27 -7.67
C LEU A 69 11.96 -12.39 -8.41
N TRP A 70 11.25 -13.23 -7.66
CA TRP A 70 10.40 -14.27 -8.22
C TRP A 70 9.21 -13.70 -8.99
N HIS A 71 8.53 -12.68 -8.45
CA HIS A 71 7.42 -12.00 -9.12
C HIS A 71 7.84 -11.40 -10.47
N VAL A 72 8.99 -10.73 -10.54
CA VAL A 72 9.53 -10.21 -11.80
C VAL A 72 9.75 -11.33 -12.82
N LYS A 73 10.26 -12.50 -12.37
CA LYS A 73 10.36 -13.68 -13.24
C LYS A 73 8.99 -14.13 -13.73
N GLN A 74 7.96 -14.20 -12.87
CA GLN A 74 6.60 -14.57 -13.27
C GLN A 74 6.01 -13.56 -14.28
N ALA A 75 6.26 -12.28 -14.06
CA ALA A 75 5.83 -11.24 -14.98
C ALA A 75 6.48 -11.37 -16.38
N LEU A 76 7.77 -11.69 -16.44
CA LEU A 76 8.47 -11.92 -17.70
C LEU A 76 7.99 -13.19 -18.41
N LEU A 77 7.51 -14.18 -17.69
CA LEU A 77 6.88 -15.39 -18.25
C LEU A 77 5.41 -15.14 -18.68
N GLY A 78 4.86 -13.97 -18.40
CA GLY A 78 3.48 -13.61 -18.76
C GLY A 78 2.42 -14.14 -17.80
N HIS A 79 2.80 -14.65 -16.61
CA HIS A 79 1.86 -15.18 -15.63
C HIS A 79 1.21 -14.10 -14.77
N GLU A 80 1.90 -12.98 -14.50
CA GLU A 80 1.44 -11.86 -13.68
C GLU A 80 1.82 -10.52 -14.33
N PRO A 81 1.06 -9.43 -14.07
CA PRO A 81 1.47 -8.08 -14.45
C PRO A 81 2.68 -7.62 -13.65
N LEU A 82 3.62 -6.89 -14.27
CA LEU A 82 4.88 -6.48 -13.64
C LEU A 82 4.71 -5.59 -12.39
N PHE A 83 3.71 -4.69 -12.40
CA PHE A 83 3.47 -3.71 -11.34
C PHE A 83 2.19 -3.95 -10.54
N TYR A 84 1.64 -5.14 -10.63
CA TYR A 84 0.48 -5.57 -9.88
C TYR A 84 0.56 -7.07 -9.63
N THR A 85 0.01 -7.55 -8.55
CA THR A 85 -0.15 -8.98 -8.30
C THR A 85 -1.52 -9.30 -7.76
N SER A 86 -2.13 -10.36 -8.28
CA SER A 86 -3.35 -10.96 -7.75
C SER A 86 -3.06 -12.00 -6.65
N LEU A 87 -1.79 -12.35 -6.47
CA LEU A 87 -1.36 -13.43 -5.59
C LEU A 87 -1.25 -13.02 -4.11
N LEU A 88 -1.06 -11.73 -3.82
CA LEU A 88 -1.11 -11.18 -2.46
C LEU A 88 -2.47 -10.53 -2.21
N TYR A 89 -2.95 -10.60 -0.97
CA TYR A 89 -4.30 -10.11 -0.62
C TYR A 89 -5.39 -10.70 -1.53
N TYR A 90 -5.20 -11.97 -1.86
CA TYR A 90 -6.12 -12.69 -2.74
C TYR A 90 -7.57 -12.62 -2.24
N PRO A 91 -8.59 -12.47 -3.13
CA PRO A 91 -8.52 -12.33 -4.58
C PRO A 91 -8.33 -10.87 -5.07
N LEU A 92 -8.25 -9.89 -4.19
CA LEU A 92 -8.23 -8.46 -4.54
C LEU A 92 -6.94 -8.02 -5.21
N GLY A 93 -5.81 -8.62 -4.82
CA GLY A 93 -4.50 -8.22 -5.31
C GLY A 93 -4.02 -6.86 -4.77
N ILE A 94 -2.83 -6.45 -5.19
CA ILE A 94 -2.25 -5.18 -4.78
C ILE A 94 -1.27 -4.62 -5.82
N SER A 95 -1.18 -3.29 -5.92
CA SER A 95 -0.21 -2.61 -6.79
C SER A 95 1.19 -2.63 -6.19
N LEU A 96 2.18 -2.95 -7.01
CA LEU A 96 3.60 -2.92 -6.68
C LEU A 96 4.31 -1.63 -7.14
N LEU A 97 3.60 -0.68 -7.75
CA LEU A 97 4.16 0.59 -8.24
C LEU A 97 4.84 1.43 -7.16
N THR A 98 4.38 1.30 -5.92
CA THR A 98 4.92 2.03 -4.76
C THR A 98 5.84 1.20 -3.90
N HIS A 99 6.22 -0.01 -4.35
CA HIS A 99 7.19 -0.84 -3.63
C HIS A 99 8.60 -0.23 -3.71
N SER A 100 9.41 -0.48 -2.67
CA SER A 100 10.75 0.10 -2.54
C SER A 100 11.76 -0.45 -3.56
N SER A 101 11.59 -1.70 -4.02
CA SER A 101 12.43 -2.34 -5.02
C SER A 101 11.65 -2.53 -6.32
N GLY A 102 12.21 -2.07 -7.43
CA GLY A 102 11.62 -2.21 -8.75
C GLY A 102 12.08 -3.47 -9.50
N PRO A 103 11.82 -3.57 -10.80
CA PRO A 103 12.12 -4.76 -11.61
C PRO A 103 13.59 -4.96 -11.97
N VAL A 104 14.47 -3.95 -11.85
CA VAL A 104 15.88 -4.06 -12.24
C VAL A 104 16.62 -5.15 -11.47
N PRO A 105 16.53 -5.25 -10.13
CA PRO A 105 17.08 -6.38 -9.40
C PRO A 105 16.58 -7.74 -9.89
N GLY A 106 15.30 -7.84 -10.27
CA GLY A 106 14.71 -9.05 -10.83
C GLY A 106 15.32 -9.46 -12.17
N LEU A 107 15.65 -8.49 -13.02
CA LEU A 107 16.38 -8.76 -14.28
C LEU A 107 17.80 -9.25 -14.00
N LEU A 108 18.50 -8.64 -13.03
CA LEU A 108 19.85 -9.10 -12.62
C LEU A 108 19.82 -10.50 -11.99
N ALA A 109 18.69 -10.92 -11.44
CA ALA A 109 18.47 -12.23 -10.83
C ALA A 109 18.36 -13.38 -11.83
N LEU A 110 17.95 -13.13 -13.09
CA LEU A 110 17.61 -14.17 -14.06
C LEU A 110 18.69 -15.24 -14.26
N PRO A 111 19.99 -14.92 -14.35
CA PRO A 111 21.02 -15.93 -14.54
C PRO A 111 21.18 -16.92 -13.38
N PHE A 112 20.73 -16.56 -12.17
CA PHE A 112 20.98 -17.31 -10.95
C PHE A 112 19.87 -18.30 -10.58
N TRP A 113 18.70 -18.26 -11.23
CA TRP A 113 17.57 -19.15 -10.94
C TRP A 113 17.90 -20.64 -11.00
N PRO A 114 18.77 -21.12 -11.91
CA PRO A 114 19.15 -22.56 -11.94
C PRO A 114 19.83 -23.06 -10.66
N TRP A 115 20.42 -22.18 -9.84
CA TRP A 115 21.13 -22.56 -8.61
C TRP A 115 20.29 -22.39 -7.33
N GLY A 116 18.99 -22.08 -7.47
CA GLY A 116 18.04 -21.98 -6.38
C GLY A 116 17.88 -20.58 -5.75
N PRO A 117 16.88 -20.42 -4.88
CA PRO A 117 16.46 -19.11 -4.38
C PRO A 117 17.56 -18.34 -3.64
N ALA A 118 18.38 -19.01 -2.82
CA ALA A 118 19.51 -18.38 -2.13
C ALA A 118 20.54 -17.81 -3.10
N ALA A 119 20.90 -18.58 -4.14
CA ALA A 119 21.81 -18.13 -5.19
C ALA A 119 21.26 -16.94 -5.99
N VAL A 120 19.96 -16.91 -6.22
CA VAL A 120 19.28 -15.77 -6.86
C VAL A 120 19.49 -14.48 -6.08
N TYR A 121 19.18 -14.49 -4.80
CA TYR A 121 19.33 -13.32 -3.93
C TYR A 121 20.79 -12.90 -3.79
N ASN A 122 21.65 -13.83 -3.46
CA ASN A 122 23.09 -13.60 -3.28
C ASN A 122 23.79 -13.15 -4.57
N GLY A 123 23.38 -13.70 -5.71
CA GLY A 123 23.88 -13.31 -7.03
C GLY A 123 23.55 -11.86 -7.37
N VAL A 124 22.32 -11.42 -7.08
CA VAL A 124 21.94 -10.02 -7.26
C VAL A 124 22.79 -9.09 -6.41
N ILE A 125 23.07 -9.44 -5.14
CA ILE A 125 23.95 -8.64 -4.28
C ILE A 125 25.34 -8.51 -4.88
N LEU A 126 25.97 -9.63 -5.29
CA LEU A 126 27.32 -9.59 -5.87
C LEU A 126 27.40 -8.75 -7.14
N VAL A 127 26.45 -8.92 -8.05
CA VAL A 127 26.39 -8.16 -9.30
C VAL A 127 26.14 -6.67 -9.00
N SER A 128 25.17 -6.34 -8.14
CA SER A 128 24.84 -4.97 -7.77
C SER A 128 26.02 -4.24 -7.15
N PHE A 129 26.73 -4.88 -6.22
CA PHE A 129 27.93 -4.32 -5.59
C PHE A 129 29.06 -4.13 -6.61
N SER A 130 29.33 -5.14 -7.42
CA SER A 130 30.39 -5.05 -8.45
C SER A 130 30.12 -3.94 -9.46
N LEU A 131 28.87 -3.82 -9.93
CA LEU A 131 28.45 -2.75 -10.84
C LEU A 131 28.47 -1.39 -10.16
N THR A 132 28.14 -1.28 -8.87
CA THR A 132 28.20 -0.01 -8.13
C THR A 132 29.59 0.56 -8.12
N GLY A 133 30.61 -0.23 -7.76
CA GLY A 133 32.01 0.19 -7.82
C GLY A 133 32.46 0.55 -9.24
N TYR A 134 32.10 -0.28 -10.22
CA TYR A 134 32.48 -0.07 -11.61
C TYR A 134 31.84 1.17 -12.24
N LEU A 135 30.58 1.45 -12.00
CA LEU A 135 29.90 2.64 -12.52
C LEU A 135 30.45 3.92 -11.90
N MET A 136 30.81 3.90 -10.62
CA MET A 136 31.54 5.00 -9.99
C MET A 136 32.94 5.21 -10.58
N TYR A 137 33.67 4.11 -10.87
CA TYR A 137 34.93 4.18 -11.61
C TYR A 137 34.75 4.85 -12.98
N LEU A 138 33.73 4.45 -13.75
CA LEU A 138 33.45 5.06 -15.05
C LEU A 138 33.16 6.55 -14.93
N PHE A 139 32.40 6.95 -13.90
CA PHE A 139 32.11 8.34 -13.65
C PHE A 139 33.40 9.14 -13.33
N ALA A 140 34.26 8.63 -12.45
CA ALA A 140 35.55 9.26 -12.18
C ALA A 140 36.45 9.32 -13.42
N ARG A 141 36.48 8.28 -14.25
CA ARG A 141 37.21 8.28 -15.55
C ARG A 141 36.68 9.37 -16.49
N SER A 142 35.37 9.57 -16.53
CA SER A 142 34.74 10.62 -17.35
C SER A 142 35.13 12.06 -16.92
N LEU A 143 35.52 12.23 -15.67
CA LEU A 143 36.05 13.49 -15.12
C LEU A 143 37.55 13.62 -15.31
N ASN A 144 38.20 12.74 -16.13
CA ASN A 144 39.61 12.72 -16.48
C ASN A 144 40.57 12.36 -15.33
N PHE A 145 40.10 11.64 -14.30
CA PHE A 145 40.99 11.07 -13.30
C PHE A 145 41.77 9.88 -13.85
N GLY A 146 43.01 9.70 -13.38
CA GLY A 146 43.82 8.54 -13.75
C GLY A 146 43.20 7.20 -13.27
N CYS A 147 43.57 6.06 -13.91
CA CYS A 147 43.00 4.74 -13.61
C CYS A 147 43.01 4.40 -12.11
N GLY A 148 44.17 4.52 -11.43
CA GLY A 148 44.29 4.23 -9.98
C GLY A 148 43.42 5.10 -9.10
N VAL A 149 43.32 6.42 -9.38
CA VAL A 149 42.46 7.35 -8.64
C VAL A 149 40.98 7.02 -8.90
N SER A 150 40.61 6.65 -10.12
CA SER A 150 39.25 6.25 -10.45
C SER A 150 38.85 4.91 -9.80
N LEU A 151 39.80 3.95 -9.72
CA LEU A 151 39.59 2.74 -8.92
C LEU A 151 39.40 3.05 -7.45
N PHE A 152 40.15 4.01 -6.90
CA PHE A 152 39.94 4.48 -5.52
C PHE A 152 38.54 5.05 -5.33
N ALA A 153 38.04 5.87 -6.26
CA ALA A 153 36.67 6.43 -6.18
C ALA A 153 35.60 5.32 -6.08
N GLY A 154 35.70 4.31 -6.96
CA GLY A 154 34.75 3.17 -6.94
C GLY A 154 34.87 2.35 -5.66
N THR A 155 36.07 2.13 -5.13
CA THR A 155 36.26 1.43 -3.86
C THR A 155 35.69 2.22 -2.69
N MET A 156 35.93 3.53 -2.64
CA MET A 156 35.39 4.39 -1.59
C MET A 156 33.85 4.41 -1.61
N PHE A 157 33.25 4.43 -2.78
CA PHE A 157 31.79 4.42 -2.93
C PHE A 157 31.20 3.03 -2.62
N LEU A 158 31.85 1.96 -3.09
CA LEU A 158 31.42 0.59 -2.83
C LEU A 158 31.45 0.26 -1.32
N ALA A 159 32.53 0.64 -0.64
CA ALA A 159 32.73 0.43 0.79
C ALA A 159 32.09 1.50 1.69
N ALA A 160 31.29 2.40 1.14
CA ALA A 160 30.62 3.44 1.92
C ALA A 160 29.67 2.84 2.98
N PRO A 161 29.69 3.31 4.23
CA PRO A 161 28.78 2.82 5.29
C PRO A 161 27.31 2.91 4.93
N VAL A 162 26.90 3.98 4.23
CA VAL A 162 25.53 4.17 3.71
C VAL A 162 25.12 3.16 2.63
N HIS A 163 26.05 2.38 2.12
CA HIS A 163 25.81 1.26 1.20
C HIS A 163 25.88 -0.09 1.92
N LEU A 164 26.98 -0.31 2.69
CA LEU A 164 27.23 -1.58 3.38
C LEU A 164 26.16 -1.94 4.40
N VAL A 165 25.60 -0.95 5.11
CA VAL A 165 24.64 -1.20 6.20
C VAL A 165 23.38 -1.95 5.75
N TYR A 166 22.97 -1.80 4.50
CA TYR A 166 21.78 -2.46 3.99
C TYR A 166 21.95 -3.96 3.75
N LEU A 167 23.21 -4.45 3.73
CA LEU A 167 23.50 -5.89 3.76
C LEU A 167 23.03 -6.56 5.07
N TYR A 168 22.99 -5.79 6.19
CA TYR A 168 22.56 -6.31 7.49
C TYR A 168 21.09 -6.68 7.49
N VAL A 169 20.22 -5.82 6.92
CA VAL A 169 18.77 -6.00 6.91
C VAL A 169 18.24 -6.63 5.64
N GLY A 170 19.03 -6.68 4.58
CA GLY A 170 18.61 -7.26 3.32
C GLY A 170 17.79 -6.33 2.43
N HIS A 171 17.98 -5.02 2.52
CA HIS A 171 17.25 -4.00 1.73
C HIS A 171 17.70 -3.98 0.27
N LEU A 172 17.10 -4.82 -0.57
CA LEU A 172 17.52 -5.01 -1.97
C LEU A 172 17.50 -3.73 -2.80
N GLY A 173 16.49 -2.86 -2.63
CA GLY A 173 16.40 -1.57 -3.31
C GLY A 173 17.52 -0.57 -2.96
N GLN A 174 18.42 -0.91 -2.01
CA GLN A 174 19.58 -0.11 -1.64
C GLN A 174 20.91 -0.81 -1.95
N MET A 175 20.88 -1.94 -2.65
CA MET A 175 22.09 -2.71 -3.01
C MET A 175 22.73 -2.24 -4.31
N PHE A 176 21.96 -1.71 -5.26
CA PHE A 176 22.45 -1.24 -6.55
C PHE A 176 22.55 0.28 -6.61
N LEU A 177 23.47 0.87 -5.84
CA LEU A 177 23.69 2.32 -5.87
C LEU A 177 24.44 2.82 -7.12
N GLY A 178 24.87 1.93 -8.00
CA GLY A 178 25.57 2.27 -9.25
C GLY A 178 24.72 3.13 -10.20
N THR A 179 23.40 3.11 -10.07
CA THR A 179 22.50 3.97 -10.85
C THR A 179 22.71 5.47 -10.55
N LEU A 180 23.17 5.83 -9.36
CA LEU A 180 23.45 7.22 -8.97
C LEU A 180 24.64 7.81 -9.75
N PRO A 181 25.86 7.24 -9.69
CA PRO A 181 26.96 7.73 -10.50
C PRO A 181 26.72 7.57 -12.01
N LEU A 182 25.96 6.56 -12.46
CA LEU A 182 25.55 6.41 -13.86
C LEU A 182 24.70 7.61 -14.32
N THR A 183 23.73 8.01 -13.52
CA THR A 183 22.88 9.18 -13.84
C THR A 183 23.73 10.44 -13.92
N LEU A 184 24.62 10.71 -12.95
CA LEU A 184 25.49 11.88 -12.98
C LEU A 184 26.51 11.84 -14.14
N LEU A 185 27.01 10.65 -14.51
CA LEU A 185 27.85 10.41 -15.70
C LEU A 185 27.13 10.84 -16.98
N THR A 186 25.89 10.40 -17.16
CA THR A 186 25.11 10.74 -18.35
C THR A 186 24.80 12.25 -18.42
N VAL A 187 24.49 12.88 -17.28
CA VAL A 187 24.26 14.33 -17.19
C VAL A 187 25.54 15.09 -17.52
N HIS A 188 26.70 14.65 -16.96
CA HIS A 188 28.00 15.28 -17.26
C HIS A 188 28.28 15.30 -18.77
N HIS A 189 28.04 14.20 -19.46
CA HIS A 189 28.21 14.12 -20.91
C HIS A 189 27.14 14.89 -21.68
N ALA A 190 25.88 14.90 -21.22
CA ALA A 190 24.78 15.60 -21.86
C ALA A 190 24.94 17.14 -21.82
N LEU A 191 25.52 17.67 -20.73
CA LEU A 191 25.79 19.09 -20.58
C LEU A 191 26.98 19.59 -21.39
N ASN A 192 27.86 18.71 -21.92
CA ASN A 192 28.98 19.12 -22.73
C ASN A 192 28.51 19.68 -24.11
N PRO A 193 28.74 21.00 -24.40
CA PRO A 193 28.28 21.61 -25.65
C PRO A 193 28.90 21.00 -26.92
N GLU A 194 30.06 20.39 -26.83
CA GLU A 194 30.77 19.77 -27.96
C GLU A 194 30.14 18.44 -28.41
N ARG A 195 29.33 17.83 -27.54
CA ARG A 195 28.64 16.57 -27.87
C ARG A 195 27.33 16.80 -28.62
N SER A 196 26.86 15.82 -29.37
CA SER A 196 25.55 15.84 -30.02
C SER A 196 24.42 16.06 -29.01
N ARG A 197 23.36 16.76 -29.40
CA ARG A 197 22.17 16.99 -28.54
C ARG A 197 21.43 15.69 -28.17
N TRP A 198 21.60 14.62 -28.92
CA TRP A 198 21.03 13.31 -28.58
C TRP A 198 21.54 12.76 -27.24
N TRP A 199 22.71 13.21 -26.75
CA TRP A 199 23.20 12.83 -25.43
C TRP A 199 22.27 13.30 -24.31
N THR A 200 21.38 14.29 -24.53
CA THR A 200 20.42 14.75 -23.52
C THR A 200 19.29 13.75 -23.22
N VAL A 201 19.13 12.72 -24.06
CA VAL A 201 18.20 11.61 -23.80
C VAL A 201 18.74 10.64 -22.74
N LEU A 202 20.07 10.46 -22.66
CA LEU A 202 20.68 9.46 -21.76
C LEU A 202 20.41 9.68 -20.29
N PRO A 203 20.40 10.94 -19.75
CA PRO A 203 19.97 11.17 -18.37
C PRO A 203 18.55 10.69 -18.07
N ALA A 204 17.62 10.85 -19.02
CA ALA A 204 16.25 10.37 -18.87
C ALA A 204 16.18 8.84 -18.78
N LEU A 205 16.94 8.15 -19.62
CA LEU A 205 17.04 6.68 -19.59
C LEU A 205 17.74 6.19 -18.30
N ALA A 206 18.77 6.88 -17.82
CA ALA A 206 19.43 6.57 -16.55
C ALA A 206 18.49 6.82 -15.36
N LEU A 207 17.70 7.89 -15.38
CA LEU A 207 16.67 8.16 -14.36
C LEU A 207 15.55 7.11 -14.41
N LEU A 208 15.10 6.68 -15.59
CA LEU A 208 14.15 5.57 -15.71
C LEU A 208 14.72 4.29 -15.12
N LEU A 209 15.97 3.92 -15.46
CA LEU A 209 16.65 2.77 -14.88
C LEU A 209 16.70 2.88 -13.35
N THR A 210 17.01 4.07 -12.83
CA THR A 210 17.05 4.34 -11.38
C THR A 210 15.67 4.20 -10.73
N LEU A 211 14.59 4.66 -11.41
CA LEU A 211 13.21 4.51 -10.95
C LEU A 211 12.77 3.03 -10.95
N LEU A 212 13.17 2.28 -11.98
CA LEU A 212 12.92 0.85 -12.10
C LEU A 212 13.81 -0.01 -11.18
N ASP A 213 14.85 0.56 -10.60
CA ASP A 213 15.66 -0.06 -9.55
C ASP A 213 15.05 0.19 -8.17
N ALA A 214 14.97 1.47 -7.77
CA ALA A 214 14.40 1.86 -6.48
C ALA A 214 13.88 3.33 -6.52
N THR A 215 12.64 3.52 -6.10
CA THR A 215 11.99 4.83 -6.07
C THR A 215 12.78 5.86 -5.24
N TRP A 216 13.38 5.43 -4.11
CA TRP A 216 14.20 6.32 -3.29
C TRP A 216 15.45 6.83 -4.03
N ASN A 217 16.15 5.93 -4.72
CA ASN A 217 17.34 6.28 -5.49
C ASN A 217 16.98 7.25 -6.63
N PHE A 218 15.81 7.09 -7.24
CA PHE A 218 15.29 8.01 -8.26
C PHE A 218 15.08 9.43 -7.71
N ILE A 219 14.46 9.58 -6.54
CA ILE A 219 14.25 10.90 -5.90
C ILE A 219 15.60 11.57 -5.65
N SER A 220 16.54 10.85 -5.05
CA SER A 220 17.89 11.36 -4.77
C SER A 220 18.64 11.73 -6.05
N ALA A 221 18.57 10.88 -7.09
CA ALA A 221 19.18 11.13 -8.39
C ALA A 221 18.56 12.34 -9.09
N GLY A 222 17.22 12.48 -9.07
CA GLY A 222 16.53 13.62 -9.66
C GLY A 222 16.95 14.96 -9.04
N ILE A 223 17.03 15.03 -7.71
CA ILE A 223 17.54 16.19 -6.99
C ILE A 223 19.02 16.43 -7.37
N GLY A 224 19.83 15.37 -7.45
CA GLY A 224 21.23 15.45 -7.85
C GLY A 224 21.44 15.94 -9.27
N VAL A 225 20.61 15.53 -10.21
CA VAL A 225 20.59 16.04 -11.59
C VAL A 225 20.29 17.53 -11.60
N GLY A 226 19.23 17.96 -10.90
CA GLY A 226 18.86 19.38 -10.79
C GLY A 226 20.00 20.23 -10.21
N LEU A 227 20.58 19.77 -9.11
CA LEU A 227 21.70 20.46 -8.45
C LEU A 227 22.95 20.53 -9.34
N LEU A 228 23.31 19.44 -10.03
CA LEU A 228 24.46 19.42 -10.95
C LEU A 228 24.25 20.35 -12.14
N ILE A 229 23.03 20.41 -12.68
CA ILE A 229 22.65 21.38 -13.72
C ILE A 229 22.84 22.81 -13.20
N VAL A 230 22.28 23.15 -12.04
CA VAL A 230 22.37 24.49 -11.43
C VAL A 230 23.83 24.90 -11.21
N ILE A 231 24.63 24.03 -10.59
CA ILE A 231 26.06 24.29 -10.34
C ILE A 231 26.81 24.49 -11.67
N THR A 232 26.50 23.69 -12.69
CA THR A 232 27.17 23.79 -14.00
C THR A 232 26.78 25.05 -14.72
N VAL A 233 25.52 25.44 -14.72
CA VAL A 233 25.02 26.68 -15.38
C VAL A 233 25.56 27.93 -14.69
N ILE A 234 25.55 27.98 -13.35
CA ILE A 234 26.09 29.11 -12.58
C ILE A 234 27.61 29.26 -12.80
N ALA A 235 28.32 28.15 -12.92
CA ALA A 235 29.77 28.17 -13.13
C ALA A 235 30.19 28.37 -14.60
N ALA A 236 29.20 28.45 -15.51
CA ALA A 236 29.47 28.57 -16.95
C ALA A 236 29.97 29.95 -17.36
N LYS A 237 30.83 30.02 -18.37
CA LYS A 237 31.15 31.27 -19.05
C LYS A 237 29.94 31.75 -19.84
N ARG A 238 29.84 33.09 -20.01
CA ARG A 238 28.70 33.74 -20.65
C ARG A 238 28.40 33.19 -22.07
N GLU A 239 29.43 32.80 -22.83
CA GLU A 239 29.34 32.22 -24.17
C GLU A 239 28.66 30.83 -24.20
N HIS A 240 28.76 30.05 -23.10
CA HIS A 240 28.17 28.68 -22.99
C HIS A 240 26.83 28.69 -22.28
N PHE A 241 26.37 29.81 -21.75
CA PHE A 241 25.13 29.88 -20.93
C PHE A 241 23.89 29.46 -21.73
N GLY A 242 23.66 29.99 -22.93
CA GLY A 242 22.53 29.65 -23.78
C GLY A 242 22.47 28.16 -24.17
N PRO A 243 23.56 27.61 -24.74
CA PRO A 243 23.63 26.17 -25.03
C PRO A 243 23.41 25.27 -23.83
N LEU A 244 23.94 25.62 -22.66
CA LEU A 244 23.74 24.84 -21.43
C LEU A 244 22.28 24.89 -20.95
N LEU A 245 21.65 26.06 -20.98
CA LEU A 245 20.25 26.21 -20.60
C LEU A 245 19.34 25.39 -21.53
N GLN A 246 19.60 25.43 -22.84
CA GLN A 246 18.84 24.60 -23.80
C GLN A 246 18.99 23.10 -23.54
N ARG A 247 20.24 22.63 -23.27
CA ARG A 247 20.50 21.22 -22.96
C ARG A 247 19.84 20.82 -21.64
N SER A 248 19.89 21.69 -20.62
CA SER A 248 19.20 21.46 -19.34
C SER A 248 17.70 21.33 -19.53
N ALA A 249 17.08 22.20 -20.33
CA ALA A 249 15.66 22.12 -20.64
C ALA A 249 15.31 20.80 -21.36
N LEU A 250 16.14 20.34 -22.31
CA LEU A 250 15.95 19.05 -22.97
C LEU A 250 16.08 17.86 -22.02
N ILE A 251 17.06 17.87 -21.10
CA ILE A 251 17.23 16.84 -20.08
C ILE A 251 15.97 16.75 -19.22
N ILE A 252 15.46 17.88 -18.73
CA ILE A 252 14.25 17.94 -17.91
C ILE A 252 13.04 17.45 -18.70
N LEU A 253 12.87 17.94 -19.95
CA LEU A 253 11.77 17.53 -20.82
C LEU A 253 11.77 16.01 -21.06
N PHE A 254 12.91 15.43 -21.45
CA PHE A 254 13.00 13.99 -21.69
C PHE A 254 12.81 13.20 -20.41
N ALA A 255 13.32 13.67 -19.26
CA ALA A 255 13.10 13.03 -17.96
C ALA A 255 11.59 13.00 -17.64
N LEU A 256 10.87 14.12 -17.79
CA LEU A 256 9.42 14.19 -17.56
C LEU A 256 8.64 13.29 -18.52
N VAL A 257 8.98 13.26 -19.81
CA VAL A 257 8.29 12.41 -20.78
C VAL A 257 8.50 10.92 -20.47
N VAL A 258 9.73 10.53 -20.10
CA VAL A 258 10.08 9.12 -19.92
C VAL A 258 9.63 8.58 -18.57
N THR A 259 9.77 9.37 -17.48
CA THR A 259 9.43 8.90 -16.12
C THR A 259 8.03 9.35 -15.67
N GLY A 260 7.48 10.41 -16.26
CA GLY A 260 6.22 11.04 -15.87
C GLY A 260 5.03 10.08 -15.78
N PRO A 261 4.76 9.25 -16.80
CA PRO A 261 3.63 8.31 -16.77
C PRO A 261 3.68 7.36 -15.55
N MET A 262 4.87 6.82 -15.25
CA MET A 262 5.05 5.94 -14.10
C MET A 262 4.91 6.69 -12.77
N LEU A 263 5.40 7.93 -12.69
CA LEU A 263 5.26 8.77 -11.49
C LEU A 263 3.79 9.12 -11.25
N LEU A 264 3.03 9.47 -12.28
CA LEU A 264 1.59 9.75 -12.16
C LEU A 264 0.82 8.52 -11.66
N ALA A 265 1.12 7.34 -12.20
CA ALA A 265 0.51 6.10 -11.76
C ALA A 265 0.89 5.77 -10.30
N SER A 266 2.15 5.97 -9.91
CA SER A 266 2.62 5.76 -8.53
C SER A 266 1.97 6.75 -7.57
N PHE A 267 1.81 8.00 -7.95
CA PHE A 267 1.14 9.03 -7.16
C PHE A 267 -0.35 8.72 -6.95
N SER A 268 -1.05 8.30 -7.99
CA SER A 268 -2.45 7.85 -7.90
C SER A 268 -2.60 6.67 -6.93
N THR A 269 -1.69 5.68 -7.01
CA THR A 269 -1.68 4.52 -6.09
C THR A 269 -1.39 4.93 -4.65
N ALA A 270 -0.43 5.84 -4.44
CA ALA A 270 -0.04 6.29 -3.10
C ALA A 270 -1.13 7.11 -2.39
N ASN A 271 -1.99 7.79 -3.13
CA ASN A 271 -3.12 8.55 -2.60
C ASN A 271 -4.38 7.72 -2.36
N ASN A 272 -4.34 6.41 -2.62
CA ASN A 272 -5.46 5.54 -2.28
C ASN A 272 -5.61 5.45 -0.74
N PRO A 273 -6.75 5.88 -0.15
CA PRO A 273 -6.93 5.89 1.31
C PRO A 273 -6.94 4.50 1.93
N ALA A 274 -7.23 3.46 1.15
CA ALA A 274 -7.18 2.07 1.60
C ALA A 274 -5.74 1.56 1.79
N ILE A 275 -4.75 2.23 1.18
CA ILE A 275 -3.35 1.83 1.25
C ILE A 275 -2.63 2.73 2.25
N SER A 276 -2.16 2.16 3.37
CA SER A 276 -1.41 2.93 4.34
C SER A 276 0.09 2.79 4.12
N VAL A 277 0.74 3.92 4.34
CA VAL A 277 2.12 3.92 4.80
C VAL A 277 2.03 3.70 6.31
N SER A 278 2.92 2.91 6.89
CA SER A 278 3.10 2.88 8.34
C SER A 278 3.36 4.32 8.83
N ARG A 279 2.29 5.03 9.20
CA ARG A 279 2.34 6.46 9.59
C ARG A 279 2.94 6.67 10.97
N ASN A 280 3.18 5.60 11.71
CA ASN A 280 3.67 5.67 13.09
C ASN A 280 5.18 5.97 13.18
N LEU A 281 5.95 5.84 12.10
CA LEU A 281 7.37 6.16 12.07
C LEU A 281 7.58 7.44 11.27
N THR A 282 8.14 8.44 11.93
CA THR A 282 8.41 9.76 11.36
C THR A 282 9.87 9.88 10.91
N SER A 283 10.18 10.95 10.18
CA SER A 283 11.58 11.27 9.85
C SER A 283 12.48 11.54 11.06
N PHE A 284 11.88 11.86 12.22
CA PHE A 284 12.61 12.03 13.48
C PHE A 284 13.17 10.70 14.02
N ASP A 285 12.47 9.58 13.78
CA ASP A 285 12.91 8.25 14.23
C ASP A 285 14.14 7.76 13.46
N PHE A 286 14.27 8.17 12.19
CA PHE A 286 15.35 7.80 11.29
C PHE A 286 16.40 8.89 11.06
N GLN A 287 16.33 9.96 11.82
CA GLN A 287 17.22 11.10 11.68
C GLN A 287 18.63 10.77 12.22
N PRO A 288 19.69 10.91 11.38
CA PRO A 288 21.05 10.81 11.86
C PRO A 288 21.43 11.97 12.82
N ASP A 289 22.30 11.66 13.76
CA ASP A 289 22.98 12.64 14.57
C ASP A 289 24.24 13.17 13.85
N VAL A 290 24.58 14.43 14.00
CA VAL A 290 25.79 15.03 13.37
C VAL A 290 27.05 14.23 13.68
N ILE A 291 27.18 13.68 14.90
CA ILE A 291 28.35 12.90 15.30
C ILE A 291 28.53 11.62 14.49
N GLN A 292 27.43 11.04 13.97
CA GLN A 292 27.47 9.80 13.17
C GLN A 292 28.10 9.99 11.79
N PHE A 293 28.24 11.23 11.30
CA PHE A 293 29.00 11.51 10.08
C PHE A 293 30.53 11.42 10.30
N PHE A 294 30.98 11.54 11.56
CA PHE A 294 32.41 11.56 11.90
C PHE A 294 32.88 10.33 12.65
N LEU A 295 31.97 9.52 13.17
CA LEU A 295 32.31 8.31 13.92
C LEU A 295 31.70 7.07 13.29
N PRO A 296 32.52 5.99 13.12
CA PRO A 296 32.07 4.77 12.48
C PRO A 296 31.14 3.94 13.37
N ALA A 297 30.10 3.37 12.74
CA ALA A 297 29.18 2.45 13.38
C ALA A 297 29.75 1.02 13.51
N THR A 298 29.33 0.30 14.56
CA THR A 298 29.78 -1.08 14.81
C THR A 298 29.39 -2.07 13.72
N VAL A 299 28.30 -1.81 13.02
CA VAL A 299 27.76 -2.68 11.96
C VAL A 299 28.65 -2.64 10.73
N THR A 300 29.10 -1.43 10.34
CA THR A 300 29.86 -1.20 9.09
C THR A 300 31.35 -1.11 9.29
N SER A 301 31.86 -1.08 10.53
CA SER A 301 33.30 -1.01 10.83
C SER A 301 33.70 -1.98 11.95
N ARG A 302 34.35 -3.08 11.56
CA ARG A 302 34.76 -4.14 12.49
C ARG A 302 35.84 -3.66 13.45
N PHE A 303 36.79 -2.84 12.96
CA PHE A 303 37.97 -2.45 13.71
C PHE A 303 37.72 -1.21 14.57
N LEU A 304 37.09 -0.20 14.00
CA LEU A 304 36.90 1.10 14.65
C LEU A 304 35.54 1.22 15.38
N GLY A 305 34.48 0.60 14.82
CA GLY A 305 33.13 0.68 15.39
C GLY A 305 33.05 0.34 16.88
N PRO A 306 33.65 -0.76 17.37
CA PRO A 306 33.63 -1.13 18.78
C PRO A 306 34.31 -0.11 19.71
N VAL A 307 35.34 0.60 19.21
CA VAL A 307 36.04 1.64 19.97
C VAL A 307 35.08 2.80 20.30
N PHE A 308 34.27 3.20 19.33
CA PHE A 308 33.35 4.34 19.45
C PHE A 308 31.97 3.96 19.95
N ALA A 309 31.62 2.67 19.95
CA ALA A 309 30.28 2.21 20.33
C ALA A 309 29.90 2.66 21.75
N LYS A 310 30.80 2.51 22.73
CA LYS A 310 30.54 2.89 24.13
C LYS A 310 30.28 4.39 24.28
N PHE A 311 30.91 5.20 23.42
CA PHE A 311 30.71 6.65 23.40
C PHE A 311 29.38 7.04 22.71
N LEU A 312 29.03 6.37 21.62
CA LEU A 312 27.83 6.69 20.85
C LEU A 312 26.52 6.18 21.49
N MET A 313 26.54 4.96 22.04
CA MET A 313 25.32 4.29 22.54
C MET A 313 24.48 5.07 23.58
N PRO A 314 25.07 5.88 24.49
CA PRO A 314 24.28 6.68 25.41
C PRO A 314 23.48 7.82 24.75
N TYR A 315 23.91 8.28 23.58
CA TYR A 315 23.38 9.47 22.93
C TYR A 315 22.64 9.18 21.63
N VAL A 316 23.01 8.10 20.93
CA VAL A 316 22.57 7.89 19.56
C VAL A 316 22.18 6.42 19.34
N ARG A 317 20.97 6.20 18.83
CA ARG A 317 20.59 4.90 18.27
C ARG A 317 21.32 4.71 16.95
N VAL A 318 22.21 3.72 16.88
CA VAL A 318 22.85 3.31 15.64
C VAL A 318 21.93 2.31 14.96
N GLY A 319 21.22 2.78 13.95
CA GLY A 319 20.37 1.96 13.08
C GLY A 319 20.87 1.96 11.64
N GLN A 320 20.26 1.15 10.81
CA GLN A 320 20.56 1.06 9.37
C GLN A 320 20.42 2.41 8.65
N GLU A 321 19.44 3.23 9.00
CA GLU A 321 19.16 4.51 8.35
C GLU A 321 20.06 5.65 8.84
N THR A 322 20.91 5.38 9.83
CA THR A 322 21.76 6.38 10.46
C THR A 322 23.27 6.08 10.32
N ALA A 323 23.65 5.07 9.53
CA ALA A 323 25.04 4.71 9.25
C ALA A 323 25.64 5.60 8.15
N VAL A 324 25.86 6.88 8.46
CA VAL A 324 26.24 7.94 7.51
C VAL A 324 27.72 8.35 7.62
N PHE A 325 28.56 7.58 8.28
CA PHE A 325 29.98 7.89 8.52
C PHE A 325 30.72 8.28 7.24
N MET A 326 31.35 9.43 7.26
CA MET A 326 32.28 9.91 6.25
C MET A 326 33.71 9.51 6.65
N THR A 327 34.35 8.67 5.86
CA THR A 327 35.71 8.15 6.18
C THR A 327 36.69 9.27 6.48
N TRP A 328 37.52 9.12 7.49
CA TRP A 328 38.57 10.12 7.82
C TRP A 328 39.56 10.30 6.69
N THR A 329 39.93 9.19 6.00
CA THR A 329 40.76 9.26 4.79
C THR A 329 40.11 10.12 3.72
N GLY A 330 38.82 9.97 3.47
CA GLY A 330 38.04 10.77 2.51
C GLY A 330 37.97 12.23 2.93
N LEU A 331 37.74 12.51 4.23
CA LEU A 331 37.73 13.87 4.78
C LEU A 331 39.07 14.58 4.63
N LEU A 332 40.18 13.91 4.94
CA LEU A 332 41.53 14.45 4.77
C LEU A 332 41.81 14.76 3.30
N LEU A 333 41.54 13.84 2.39
CA LEU A 333 41.73 14.06 0.96
C LEU A 333 40.85 15.19 0.42
N SER A 334 39.59 15.27 0.86
CA SER A 334 38.68 16.36 0.50
C SER A 334 39.12 17.71 1.01
N PHE A 335 39.66 17.77 2.22
CA PHE A 335 40.27 19.00 2.78
C PHE A 335 41.46 19.46 1.96
N LEU A 336 42.36 18.55 1.57
CA LEU A 336 43.48 18.85 0.67
C LEU A 336 42.98 19.38 -0.68
N ALA A 337 41.93 18.82 -1.26
CA ALA A 337 41.35 19.28 -2.52
C ALA A 337 40.87 20.77 -2.42
N LEU A 338 40.25 21.15 -1.32
CA LEU A 338 39.72 22.48 -1.10
C LEU A 338 40.81 23.50 -0.82
N THR A 339 41.80 23.16 0.00
CA THR A 339 42.87 24.10 0.44
C THR A 339 43.91 24.34 -0.62
N ARG A 340 44.07 23.40 -1.59
CA ARG A 340 45.08 23.52 -2.67
C ARG A 340 44.56 24.11 -3.97
N GLY A 341 43.40 24.81 -3.93
CA GLY A 341 42.99 25.76 -4.96
C GLY A 341 42.29 25.19 -6.19
N ASN A 342 41.76 23.99 -6.14
CA ASN A 342 40.99 23.46 -7.27
C ASN A 342 39.55 24.00 -7.25
N LYS A 343 39.25 24.97 -8.15
CA LYS A 343 37.88 25.55 -8.27
C LYS A 343 36.80 24.52 -8.61
N ILE A 344 37.16 23.42 -9.24
CA ILE A 344 36.23 22.35 -9.59
C ILE A 344 35.88 21.55 -8.32
N ALA A 345 36.81 21.36 -7.41
CA ALA A 345 36.56 20.68 -6.14
C ALA A 345 35.49 21.41 -5.30
N TRP A 346 35.48 22.77 -5.34
CA TRP A 346 34.44 23.55 -4.66
C TRP A 346 33.02 23.31 -5.20
N ARG A 347 32.87 23.00 -6.49
CA ARG A 347 31.55 22.61 -7.06
C ARG A 347 31.07 21.30 -6.47
N TRP A 348 31.97 20.34 -6.30
CA TRP A 348 31.66 19.05 -5.67
C TRP A 348 31.48 19.17 -4.16
N PHE A 349 32.15 20.12 -3.51
CA PHE A 349 31.88 20.47 -2.12
C PHE A 349 30.45 21.01 -1.95
N LEU A 350 29.98 21.91 -2.81
CA LEU A 350 28.62 22.43 -2.76
C LEU A 350 27.60 21.29 -2.98
N PHE A 351 27.90 20.38 -3.90
CA PHE A 351 27.07 19.18 -4.13
C PHE A 351 26.99 18.30 -2.88
N LEU A 352 28.12 17.94 -2.30
CA LEU A 352 28.20 17.15 -1.07
C LEU A 352 27.48 17.85 0.09
N PHE A 353 27.78 19.15 0.29
CA PHE A 353 27.24 19.94 1.41
C PHE A 353 25.70 20.04 1.35
N PHE A 354 25.13 20.19 0.17
CA PHE A 354 23.69 20.20 -0.02
C PHE A 354 23.06 18.88 0.45
N PHE A 355 23.61 17.75 0.02
CA PHE A 355 23.09 16.43 0.43
C PHE A 355 23.41 16.10 1.89
N PHE A 356 24.51 16.57 2.42
CA PHE A 356 24.81 16.52 3.84
C PHE A 356 23.72 17.23 4.66
N LEU A 357 23.34 18.46 4.29
CA LEU A 357 22.27 19.19 4.96
C LEU A 357 20.90 18.48 4.88
N LEU A 358 20.56 17.90 3.72
CA LEU A 358 19.35 17.11 3.58
C LEU A 358 19.40 15.83 4.44
N SER A 359 20.55 15.20 4.54
CA SER A 359 20.70 13.95 5.29
C SER A 359 20.64 14.12 6.80
N LEU A 360 20.81 15.33 7.33
CA LEU A 360 20.63 15.66 8.74
C LEU A 360 19.17 15.57 9.21
N GLY A 361 18.19 15.52 8.28
CA GLY A 361 16.78 15.39 8.62
C GLY A 361 16.07 16.74 8.88
N PRO A 362 14.87 16.70 9.51
CA PRO A 362 14.04 17.89 9.66
C PRO A 362 14.58 18.91 10.64
N THR A 363 15.35 18.48 11.65
CA THR A 363 15.94 19.33 12.68
C THR A 363 17.39 18.98 12.92
N LEU A 364 18.18 19.92 13.41
CA LEU A 364 19.56 19.64 13.82
C LEU A 364 19.55 18.76 15.07
N LYS A 365 20.33 17.65 15.05
CA LYS A 365 20.50 16.73 16.18
C LYS A 365 21.97 16.54 16.48
N ILE A 366 22.39 16.83 17.72
CA ILE A 366 23.78 16.69 18.19
C ILE A 366 23.77 15.97 19.53
N LEU A 367 24.46 14.83 19.63
CA LEU A 367 24.53 13.99 20.83
C LEU A 367 23.14 13.65 21.44
N GLY A 368 22.19 13.38 20.58
CA GLY A 368 20.81 13.06 20.95
C GLY A 368 19.89 14.27 21.13
N GLU A 369 20.44 15.46 21.34
CA GLU A 369 19.67 16.67 21.58
C GLU A 369 19.22 17.34 20.28
N THR A 370 17.99 17.86 20.28
CA THR A 370 17.40 18.59 19.14
C THR A 370 16.99 20.01 19.50
N GLN A 371 17.12 20.43 20.76
CA GLN A 371 16.67 21.71 21.29
C GLN A 371 17.82 22.50 21.90
N PHE A 372 18.38 23.45 21.16
CA PHE A 372 19.62 24.15 21.53
C PHE A 372 19.43 25.59 21.98
N THR A 373 18.22 26.15 21.89
CA THR A 373 17.96 27.55 22.23
C THR A 373 17.48 27.69 23.67
N ALA A 374 17.60 28.91 24.24
CA ALA A 374 17.06 29.22 25.58
C ALA A 374 15.55 28.95 25.68
N TYR A 375 14.82 28.96 24.57
CA TYR A 375 13.39 28.64 24.47
C TYR A 375 13.10 27.17 24.12
N ARG A 376 14.12 26.30 24.05
CA ARG A 376 14.03 24.91 23.62
C ARG A 376 13.40 24.72 22.24
N LEU A 377 13.63 25.64 21.32
CA LEU A 377 13.15 25.53 19.94
C LEU A 377 14.15 24.72 19.10
N PRO A 378 13.67 23.81 18.23
CA PRO A 378 14.53 23.07 17.32
C PRO A 378 15.04 23.98 16.19
N ILE A 379 16.26 23.70 15.69
CA ILE A 379 16.78 24.33 14.48
C ILE A 379 16.26 23.56 13.28
N ILE A 380 15.36 24.17 12.51
CA ILE A 380 14.73 23.57 11.33
C ILE A 380 15.73 23.54 10.17
N LEU A 381 15.83 22.40 9.48
CA LEU A 381 16.72 22.15 8.35
C LEU A 381 15.97 22.04 7.01
N PRO A 382 16.68 22.18 5.87
CA PRO A 382 16.05 22.14 4.54
C PRO A 382 15.20 20.92 4.23
N TYR A 383 15.49 19.78 4.84
CA TYR A 383 14.70 18.56 4.70
C TYR A 383 13.24 18.75 5.14
N ALA A 384 12.98 19.52 6.18
CA ALA A 384 11.62 19.79 6.66
C ALA A 384 10.77 20.47 5.57
N PHE A 385 11.36 21.35 4.77
CA PHE A 385 10.66 22.00 3.65
C PHE A 385 10.47 21.03 2.47
N LEU A 386 11.41 20.11 2.24
CA LEU A 386 11.28 19.11 1.20
C LEU A 386 10.05 18.20 1.43
N THR A 387 9.79 17.83 2.68
CA THR A 387 8.66 16.95 3.04
C THR A 387 7.29 17.66 3.01
N THR A 388 7.24 18.99 2.83
CA THR A 388 5.97 19.71 2.60
C THR A 388 5.51 19.68 1.15
N LEU A 389 6.38 19.26 0.22
CA LEU A 389 6.02 19.15 -1.19
C LEU A 389 5.15 17.92 -1.44
N PRO A 390 4.07 18.04 -2.25
CA PRO A 390 3.17 16.93 -2.55
C PRO A 390 3.93 15.71 -3.08
N GLY A 391 3.66 14.54 -2.49
CA GLY A 391 4.30 13.27 -2.85
C GLY A 391 5.70 13.06 -2.27
N LEU A 392 6.29 14.05 -1.60
CA LEU A 392 7.55 13.92 -0.86
C LEU A 392 7.36 13.83 0.67
N ASP A 393 6.15 13.99 1.16
CA ASP A 393 5.73 13.77 2.55
C ASP A 393 5.98 12.34 3.05
N VAL A 394 6.04 11.39 2.10
CA VAL A 394 6.32 9.96 2.36
C VAL A 394 7.80 9.66 2.62
N ILE A 395 8.70 10.61 2.38
CA ILE A 395 10.13 10.47 2.62
C ILE A 395 10.38 10.58 4.13
N ARG A 396 10.89 9.52 4.76
CA ARG A 396 11.11 9.47 6.22
C ARG A 396 12.53 9.07 6.64
N THR A 397 13.41 8.79 5.70
CA THR A 397 14.77 8.30 5.96
C THR A 397 15.83 9.29 5.43
N PRO A 398 16.06 10.42 6.11
CA PRO A 398 16.92 11.50 5.62
C PRO A 398 18.36 11.03 5.38
N GLY A 399 18.89 10.12 6.20
CA GLY A 399 20.25 9.59 6.04
C GLY A 399 20.56 9.02 4.66
N ARG A 400 19.54 8.54 3.92
CA ARG A 400 19.71 8.00 2.56
C ARG A 400 20.18 9.07 1.54
N PHE A 401 19.93 10.35 1.75
CA PHE A 401 20.47 11.39 0.88
C PHE A 401 22.00 11.39 0.86
N MET A 402 22.64 10.84 1.89
CA MET A 402 24.08 10.70 1.89
C MET A 402 24.60 9.70 0.85
N GLN A 403 23.78 8.79 0.33
CA GLN A 403 24.16 7.85 -0.74
C GLN A 403 24.63 8.60 -1.99
N ILE A 404 23.86 9.58 -2.46
CA ILE A 404 24.28 10.42 -3.58
C ILE A 404 25.31 11.48 -3.13
N GLY A 405 25.24 11.95 -1.90
CA GLY A 405 26.27 12.82 -1.30
C GLY A 405 27.66 12.16 -1.34
N TYR A 406 27.70 10.84 -1.13
CA TYR A 406 28.96 10.05 -1.21
C TYR A 406 29.58 10.02 -2.60
N VAL A 407 28.78 10.16 -3.68
CA VAL A 407 29.36 10.32 -5.04
C VAL A 407 30.18 11.60 -5.09
N GLY A 408 29.62 12.72 -4.61
CA GLY A 408 30.34 14.00 -4.52
C GLY A 408 31.58 13.91 -3.60
N PHE A 409 31.44 13.23 -2.46
CA PHE A 409 32.53 13.03 -1.50
C PHE A 409 33.70 12.23 -2.09
N ALA A 410 33.42 11.13 -2.81
CA ALA A 410 34.44 10.35 -3.47
C ALA A 410 35.14 11.13 -4.60
N ILE A 411 34.43 11.96 -5.36
CA ILE A 411 35.04 12.82 -6.37
C ILE A 411 35.94 13.89 -5.73
N MET A 412 35.52 14.47 -4.60
CA MET A 412 36.38 15.41 -3.86
C MET A 412 37.68 14.73 -3.38
N ALA A 413 37.56 13.53 -2.81
CA ALA A 413 38.73 12.76 -2.39
C ALA A 413 39.67 12.46 -3.57
N CYS A 414 39.12 12.21 -4.79
CA CYS A 414 39.91 12.03 -6.00
C CYS A 414 40.75 13.30 -6.36
N PHE A 415 40.20 14.50 -6.21
CA PHE A 415 40.96 15.74 -6.44
C PHE A 415 42.13 15.87 -5.45
N GLY A 416 41.93 15.55 -4.17
CA GLY A 416 42.98 15.54 -3.16
C GLY A 416 44.08 14.50 -3.43
N LEU A 417 43.64 13.28 -3.80
CA LEU A 417 44.56 12.20 -4.13
C LEU A 417 45.36 12.50 -5.42
N THR A 418 44.74 13.09 -6.42
CA THR A 418 45.41 13.55 -7.65
C THR A 418 46.44 14.62 -7.33
N TRP A 419 46.08 15.64 -6.47
CA TRP A 419 47.00 16.64 -6.05
C TRP A 419 48.25 16.02 -5.35
N LEU A 420 48.05 15.05 -4.44
CA LEU A 420 49.16 14.33 -3.81
C LEU A 420 50.02 13.59 -4.84
N ASN A 421 49.41 12.91 -5.79
CA ASN A 421 50.11 12.18 -6.85
C ASN A 421 50.99 13.11 -7.71
N ASP A 422 50.47 14.31 -8.01
CA ASP A 422 51.21 15.26 -8.86
C ASP A 422 52.39 15.92 -8.13
N HIS A 423 52.44 15.90 -6.79
CA HIS A 423 53.50 16.52 -5.98
C HIS A 423 54.47 15.52 -5.35
N LEU A 424 54.27 14.24 -5.57
CA LEU A 424 55.10 13.16 -4.98
C LEU A 424 55.92 12.41 -6.04
N PRO A 425 57.12 11.94 -5.71
CA PRO A 425 57.86 11.07 -6.60
C PRO A 425 57.15 9.74 -6.83
N ASP A 426 57.44 9.08 -7.95
CA ASP A 426 56.71 7.91 -8.44
C ASP A 426 56.64 6.74 -7.44
N LYS A 427 57.68 6.52 -6.66
CA LYS A 427 57.67 5.46 -5.62
C LYS A 427 56.65 5.80 -4.51
N LEU A 428 56.60 7.05 -4.09
CA LEU A 428 55.66 7.49 -3.05
C LEU A 428 54.25 7.59 -3.57
N ARG A 429 54.00 7.90 -4.85
CA ARG A 429 52.67 7.90 -5.46
C ARG A 429 51.97 6.54 -5.30
N ARG A 430 52.67 5.43 -5.62
CA ARG A 430 52.15 4.06 -5.48
C ARG A 430 51.84 3.72 -4.02
N LEU A 431 52.73 4.13 -3.11
CA LEU A 431 52.56 3.90 -1.67
C LEU A 431 51.34 4.67 -1.12
N VAL A 432 51.22 5.96 -1.48
CA VAL A 432 50.09 6.80 -1.03
C VAL A 432 48.78 6.28 -1.60
N LEU A 433 48.75 5.86 -2.87
CA LEU A 433 47.57 5.27 -3.46
C LEU A 433 47.15 3.98 -2.71
N LEU A 434 48.12 3.07 -2.50
CA LEU A 434 47.90 1.83 -1.75
C LEU A 434 47.46 2.12 -0.30
N ALA A 435 48.05 3.09 0.36
CA ALA A 435 47.70 3.51 1.71
C ALA A 435 46.25 4.04 1.75
N ALA A 436 45.86 4.89 0.78
CA ALA A 436 44.50 5.41 0.71
C ALA A 436 43.47 4.29 0.53
N PHE A 437 43.71 3.31 -0.34
CA PHE A 437 42.84 2.12 -0.48
C PHE A 437 42.77 1.33 0.84
N THR A 438 43.94 1.05 1.45
CA THR A 438 43.97 0.25 2.68
C THR A 438 43.26 0.95 3.81
N LEU A 439 43.46 2.26 4.00
CA LEU A 439 42.84 3.03 5.06
C LEU A 439 41.30 3.08 4.90
N VAL A 440 40.79 3.38 3.71
CA VAL A 440 39.35 3.39 3.45
C VAL A 440 38.72 2.01 3.73
N LEU A 441 39.41 0.93 3.33
CA LEU A 441 38.94 -0.44 3.60
C LEU A 441 39.03 -0.78 5.10
N VAL A 442 40.08 -0.39 5.81
CA VAL A 442 40.20 -0.61 7.27
C VAL A 442 39.14 0.18 8.04
N GLU A 443 38.89 1.43 7.65
CA GLU A 443 37.85 2.25 8.25
C GLU A 443 36.43 1.64 8.11
N ASN A 444 36.14 0.98 6.99
CA ASN A 444 34.83 0.47 6.63
C ASN A 444 34.78 -1.07 6.49
N TRP A 445 35.78 -1.80 6.99
CA TRP A 445 35.75 -3.26 6.90
C TRP A 445 34.65 -3.83 7.77
N PRO A 446 33.60 -4.44 7.18
CA PRO A 446 32.48 -4.92 7.96
C PRO A 446 32.82 -6.14 8.81
N ARG A 447 31.98 -6.43 9.81
CA ARG A 447 31.90 -7.76 10.42
C ARG A 447 31.31 -8.74 9.41
N PRO A 448 31.55 -10.06 9.57
CA PRO A 448 30.82 -11.05 8.81
C PRO A 448 29.31 -10.79 8.95
N TRP A 449 28.65 -10.69 7.81
CA TRP A 449 27.22 -10.38 7.77
C TRP A 449 26.40 -11.56 8.26
N PRO A 450 25.23 -11.32 8.89
CA PRO A 450 24.33 -12.40 9.24
C PRO A 450 23.82 -13.09 7.98
N GLN A 451 23.60 -14.39 8.11
CA GLN A 451 23.01 -15.22 7.07
C GLN A 451 21.89 -16.04 7.66
N GLU A 452 20.87 -16.28 6.87
CA GLU A 452 19.76 -17.12 7.24
C GLU A 452 19.62 -18.29 6.27
N LYS A 453 19.46 -19.48 6.81
CA LYS A 453 19.07 -20.64 6.01
C LYS A 453 17.60 -20.52 5.67
N LEU A 454 17.25 -20.83 4.41
CA LEU A 454 15.85 -20.87 4.01
C LEU A 454 15.15 -22.01 4.77
N ARG A 455 13.95 -21.74 5.25
CA ARG A 455 13.13 -22.76 5.93
C ARG A 455 12.76 -23.88 4.97
N PRO A 456 12.62 -25.12 5.45
CA PRO A 456 12.09 -26.20 4.64
C PRO A 456 10.67 -25.86 4.18
N VAL A 457 10.38 -26.16 2.92
CA VAL A 457 9.06 -26.00 2.36
C VAL A 457 8.24 -27.23 2.75
N PRO A 458 7.07 -27.06 3.44
CA PRO A 458 6.17 -28.16 3.72
C PRO A 458 5.78 -28.93 2.47
N GLU A 459 5.67 -30.25 2.57
CA GLU A 459 5.37 -31.11 1.42
C GLU A 459 4.00 -30.82 0.82
N PHE A 460 3.05 -30.42 1.66
CA PHE A 460 1.74 -29.98 1.21
C PHE A 460 1.80 -28.89 0.12
N TYR A 461 2.72 -27.92 0.25
CA TYR A 461 2.87 -26.87 -0.76
C TYR A 461 3.42 -27.37 -2.09
N ARG A 462 4.25 -28.42 -2.06
CA ARG A 462 4.71 -29.08 -3.31
C ARG A 462 3.59 -29.86 -3.98
N GLN A 463 2.68 -30.46 -3.20
CA GLN A 463 1.52 -31.16 -3.72
C GLN A 463 0.56 -30.18 -4.42
N ILE A 464 0.18 -29.08 -3.77
CA ILE A 464 -0.72 -28.09 -4.37
C ILE A 464 -0.06 -27.26 -5.50
N ALA A 465 1.25 -27.26 -5.61
CA ALA A 465 1.97 -26.69 -6.75
C ALA A 465 1.68 -27.43 -8.07
N GLN A 466 1.27 -28.69 -8.00
CA GLN A 466 0.92 -29.53 -9.16
C GLN A 466 -0.50 -29.31 -9.67
N ASP A 467 -1.32 -28.58 -8.91
CA ASP A 467 -2.67 -28.22 -9.28
C ASP A 467 -2.67 -26.93 -10.10
N ASP A 468 -3.20 -26.97 -11.33
CA ASP A 468 -3.26 -25.81 -12.22
C ASP A 468 -4.34 -24.78 -11.83
N GLU A 469 -5.31 -25.17 -10.97
CA GLU A 469 -6.37 -24.27 -10.56
C GLU A 469 -5.83 -23.14 -9.65
N MET A 470 -6.34 -21.90 -9.87
CA MET A 470 -6.03 -20.78 -9.02
C MET A 470 -7.03 -20.66 -7.87
N TYR A 471 -6.53 -20.62 -6.65
CA TYR A 471 -7.31 -20.44 -5.42
C TYR A 471 -6.44 -19.81 -4.33
N GLY A 472 -7.09 -19.41 -3.23
CA GLY A 472 -6.41 -18.89 -2.05
C GLY A 472 -5.99 -19.98 -1.06
N VAL A 473 -4.85 -19.74 -0.42
CA VAL A 473 -4.38 -20.45 0.78
C VAL A 473 -4.35 -19.43 1.93
N PHE A 474 -4.94 -19.80 3.05
CA PHE A 474 -5.05 -18.95 4.22
C PHE A 474 -4.07 -19.43 5.29
N ASP A 475 -2.92 -18.80 5.34
CA ASP A 475 -1.83 -19.19 6.26
C ASP A 475 -2.02 -18.58 7.64
N LEU A 476 -1.80 -19.37 8.69
CA LEU A 476 -1.86 -18.99 10.09
C LEU A 476 -0.51 -19.29 10.79
N PRO A 477 -0.11 -18.52 11.79
CA PRO A 477 -0.78 -17.35 12.36
C PRO A 477 -0.72 -16.11 11.46
N ILE A 478 -1.78 -15.32 11.46
CA ILE A 478 -1.75 -13.99 10.85
C ILE A 478 -1.51 -12.99 11.97
N ARG A 479 -0.48 -12.16 11.84
CA ARG A 479 -0.20 -11.09 12.79
C ARG A 479 -0.44 -9.74 12.12
N PRO A 480 -1.16 -8.84 12.80
CA PRO A 480 -1.34 -7.48 12.33
C PRO A 480 -0.04 -6.68 12.40
N PHE A 481 0.09 -5.72 11.48
CA PHE A 481 1.26 -4.88 11.30
C PHE A 481 1.38 -3.74 12.34
N GLN A 482 0.42 -3.58 13.25
CA GLN A 482 0.29 -2.38 14.10
C GLN A 482 0.95 -2.47 15.48
N GLU A 483 1.65 -3.53 15.83
CA GLU A 483 2.32 -3.55 17.13
C GLU A 483 3.41 -2.49 17.24
N ARG A 484 3.25 -1.63 18.22
CA ARG A 484 4.08 -0.46 18.57
C ARG A 484 5.52 -0.77 18.96
N GLU A 485 5.92 -2.02 19.06
CA GLU A 485 7.26 -2.39 19.47
C GLU A 485 8.12 -2.78 18.26
N PHE A 486 8.65 -1.77 17.58
CA PHE A 486 9.78 -1.94 16.68
C PHE A 486 11.03 -2.37 17.46
N HIS A 487 11.06 -3.60 17.92
CA HIS A 487 12.32 -4.24 18.21
C HIS A 487 12.88 -4.74 16.90
N SER A 488 14.11 -4.36 16.59
CA SER A 488 14.83 -4.47 15.31
C SER A 488 15.05 -5.92 14.79
N SER A 489 14.22 -6.88 15.17
CA SER A 489 14.36 -8.29 14.80
C SER A 489 13.02 -8.95 14.44
N TYR A 490 11.99 -8.17 14.16
CA TYR A 490 10.64 -8.71 13.97
C TYR A 490 10.29 -8.85 12.48
N ILE A 491 10.23 -10.09 12.01
CA ILE A 491 9.82 -10.42 10.64
C ILE A 491 8.34 -10.81 10.66
N PRO A 492 7.48 -10.15 9.86
CA PRO A 492 6.08 -10.56 9.71
C PRO A 492 5.98 -11.98 9.19
N TYR A 493 5.08 -12.79 9.73
CA TYR A 493 4.79 -14.14 9.22
C TYR A 493 4.50 -14.14 7.72
N SER A 494 3.83 -13.11 7.21
CA SER A 494 3.53 -12.92 5.79
C SER A 494 4.75 -12.99 4.87
N ALA A 495 5.94 -12.60 5.33
CA ALA A 495 7.17 -12.72 4.54
C ALA A 495 7.60 -14.18 4.35
N TYR A 496 7.30 -15.08 5.30
CA TYR A 496 7.53 -16.52 5.13
C TYR A 496 6.50 -17.14 4.19
N TYR A 497 5.24 -16.73 4.28
CA TYR A 497 4.18 -17.22 3.39
C TYR A 497 4.45 -16.84 1.93
N GLN A 498 5.01 -15.65 1.69
CA GLN A 498 5.51 -15.26 0.37
C GLN A 498 6.61 -16.19 -0.15
N MET A 499 7.51 -16.68 0.72
CA MET A 499 8.51 -17.66 0.32
C MET A 499 7.89 -19.01 -0.08
N TYR A 500 6.92 -19.50 0.69
CA TYR A 500 6.20 -20.73 0.34
C TYR A 500 5.37 -20.56 -0.93
N GLN A 501 4.79 -19.37 -1.12
CA GLN A 501 4.07 -19.02 -2.36
C GLN A 501 4.92 -19.15 -3.61
N MET A 502 6.23 -18.88 -3.55
CA MET A 502 7.13 -19.13 -4.68
C MET A 502 7.16 -20.61 -5.12
N THR A 503 6.80 -21.54 -4.23
CA THR A 503 6.70 -22.96 -4.54
C THR A 503 5.33 -23.34 -5.08
N HIS A 504 4.25 -22.91 -4.41
CA HIS A 504 2.89 -23.35 -4.77
C HIS A 504 2.18 -22.45 -5.79
N GLY A 505 2.59 -21.19 -5.95
CA GLY A 505 2.01 -20.26 -6.92
C GLY A 505 0.55 -19.85 -6.69
N LYS A 506 -0.07 -20.25 -5.57
CA LYS A 506 -1.47 -19.93 -5.23
C LYS A 506 -1.57 -18.57 -4.54
N GLY A 507 -2.77 -17.98 -4.53
CA GLY A 507 -3.04 -16.75 -3.80
C GLY A 507 -2.86 -16.91 -2.28
N ILE A 508 -2.37 -15.88 -1.58
CA ILE A 508 -2.30 -15.84 -0.11
C ILE A 508 -3.06 -14.63 0.44
N ALA A 509 -3.58 -14.77 1.65
CA ALA A 509 -4.43 -13.74 2.26
C ALA A 509 -3.67 -12.44 2.58
N THR A 510 -2.39 -12.54 2.86
CA THR A 510 -1.56 -11.40 3.30
C THR A 510 -0.34 -11.24 2.39
N GLY A 511 0.47 -10.23 2.67
CA GLY A 511 1.76 -10.06 2.02
C GLY A 511 2.54 -8.94 2.71
N TYR A 512 3.86 -9.07 2.75
CA TYR A 512 4.74 -8.02 3.26
C TYR A 512 5.35 -7.27 2.08
N ILE A 513 4.91 -6.02 1.89
CA ILE A 513 5.40 -5.10 0.86
C ILE A 513 5.47 -3.68 1.43
N SER A 514 6.22 -2.78 0.79
CA SER A 514 6.46 -1.41 1.28
C SER A 514 5.19 -0.57 1.48
N ARG A 515 4.12 -0.88 0.77
CA ARG A 515 2.81 -0.22 0.86
C ARG A 515 1.74 -1.29 0.85
N GLN A 516 1.01 -1.41 1.93
CA GLN A 516 0.01 -2.45 2.13
C GLN A 516 -1.33 -1.85 2.53
N TYR A 517 -2.38 -2.63 2.52
CA TYR A 517 -3.67 -2.18 3.03
C TYR A 517 -3.56 -1.81 4.52
N ALA A 518 -4.13 -0.67 4.89
CA ALA A 518 -4.17 -0.19 6.28
C ALA A 518 -4.90 -1.17 7.20
N VAL A 519 -6.01 -1.70 6.68
CA VAL A 519 -6.79 -2.79 7.26
C VAL A 519 -7.01 -3.78 6.13
N HIS A 520 -6.88 -5.08 6.41
CA HIS A 520 -7.13 -6.08 5.38
C HIS A 520 -8.58 -5.94 4.86
N PRO A 521 -8.80 -5.70 3.54
CA PRO A 521 -10.12 -5.32 3.04
C PRO A 521 -11.19 -6.38 3.26
N LEU A 522 -10.82 -7.67 3.30
CA LEU A 522 -11.74 -8.79 3.48
C LEU A 522 -11.73 -9.36 4.90
N PHE A 523 -10.57 -9.39 5.53
CA PHE A 523 -10.35 -10.06 6.81
C PHE A 523 -9.82 -9.12 7.89
N GLY A 524 -10.01 -7.80 7.75
CA GLY A 524 -9.52 -6.80 8.70
C GLY A 524 -9.97 -7.07 10.14
N HIS A 525 -11.21 -7.53 10.29
CA HIS A 525 -11.79 -7.93 11.56
C HIS A 525 -11.15 -9.18 12.20
N LEU A 526 -10.41 -9.99 11.41
CA LEU A 526 -9.71 -11.20 11.88
C LEU A 526 -8.22 -10.96 12.10
N ILE A 527 -7.68 -9.96 11.41
CA ILE A 527 -6.25 -9.67 11.34
C ILE A 527 -5.89 -8.46 12.23
N SER A 528 -6.90 -7.75 12.79
CA SER A 528 -6.66 -6.60 13.67
C SER A 528 -6.07 -7.05 15.01
N ASP A 529 -5.24 -6.20 15.63
CA ASP A 529 -4.50 -6.44 16.87
C ASP A 529 -5.37 -6.84 18.07
N SER A 530 -6.66 -6.55 17.98
CA SER A 530 -7.65 -6.77 19.01
C SER A 530 -8.32 -8.16 18.98
N ILE A 531 -7.69 -9.21 18.38
CA ILE A 531 -8.27 -10.56 18.45
C ILE A 531 -8.41 -11.03 19.90
N SER A 532 -7.51 -10.60 20.81
CA SER A 532 -7.63 -10.89 22.24
C SER A 532 -8.65 -10.03 22.98
N ASP A 533 -8.96 -8.83 22.45
CA ASP A 533 -9.74 -7.79 23.12
C ASP A 533 -11.09 -7.51 22.45
N PHE A 534 -11.42 -8.22 21.34
CA PHE A 534 -12.79 -8.22 20.89
C PHE A 534 -13.59 -8.97 21.96
N PRO A 535 -14.36 -8.31 22.81
CA PRO A 535 -15.44 -8.98 23.49
C PRO A 535 -16.20 -9.69 22.38
N LEU A 536 -16.43 -10.99 22.53
CA LEU A 536 -17.37 -11.74 21.76
C LEU A 536 -18.51 -10.78 21.48
N GLN A 537 -18.82 -10.51 20.22
CA GLN A 537 -19.89 -9.54 19.89
C GLN A 537 -21.20 -10.17 20.33
N HIS A 538 -21.45 -10.15 21.64
CA HIS A 538 -22.60 -10.74 22.29
C HIS A 538 -23.91 -10.08 21.87
N ASN A 539 -23.80 -8.96 21.15
CA ASN A 539 -24.89 -8.08 20.84
C ASN A 539 -25.31 -8.09 19.36
N ILE A 540 -24.77 -9.01 18.55
CA ILE A 540 -25.15 -9.17 17.15
C ILE A 540 -25.80 -10.52 16.93
N PHE A 541 -26.99 -10.49 16.34
CA PHE A 541 -27.88 -11.63 16.17
C PHE A 541 -28.32 -11.78 14.71
N VAL A 542 -28.61 -13.02 14.32
CA VAL A 542 -29.32 -13.37 13.10
C VAL A 542 -30.47 -14.28 13.49
N ASP A 543 -31.71 -13.91 13.20
CA ASP A 543 -32.95 -14.62 13.60
C ASP A 543 -32.93 -14.94 15.11
N GLY A 544 -32.54 -13.98 15.95
CA GLY A 544 -32.47 -14.09 17.41
C GLY A 544 -31.36 -15.00 17.95
N LYS A 545 -30.49 -15.55 17.09
CA LYS A 545 -29.33 -16.35 17.49
C LYS A 545 -28.05 -15.51 17.41
N PRO A 546 -27.14 -15.58 18.40
CA PRO A 546 -25.89 -14.86 18.35
C PRO A 546 -25.15 -15.13 17.05
N ALA A 547 -24.73 -14.06 16.35
CA ALA A 547 -23.91 -14.17 15.17
C ALA A 547 -22.51 -14.64 15.59
N ASN A 548 -22.20 -15.89 15.35
CA ASN A 548 -20.88 -16.42 15.65
C ASN A 548 -19.89 -15.95 14.59
N ARG A 549 -18.91 -15.14 15.00
CA ARG A 549 -17.85 -14.60 14.19
C ARG A 549 -17.15 -15.66 13.34
N TYR A 550 -16.86 -16.81 13.92
CA TYR A 550 -16.10 -17.86 13.27
C TYR A 550 -16.95 -18.87 12.50
N ALA A 551 -18.22 -19.07 12.89
CA ALA A 551 -19.14 -19.96 12.16
C ALA A 551 -19.37 -19.51 10.71
N ASN A 552 -19.12 -18.23 10.42
CA ASN A 552 -19.24 -17.68 9.07
C ASN A 552 -17.90 -17.69 8.31
N MET A 553 -16.79 -18.00 8.98
CA MET A 553 -15.46 -17.86 8.38
C MET A 553 -15.17 -18.87 7.28
N GLN A 554 -15.60 -20.13 7.41
CA GLN A 554 -15.47 -21.11 6.33
C GLN A 554 -16.24 -20.66 5.08
N PHE A 555 -17.44 -20.10 5.27
CA PHE A 555 -18.23 -19.56 4.18
C PHE A 555 -17.51 -18.38 3.50
N GLU A 556 -16.97 -17.43 4.28
CA GLU A 556 -16.25 -16.29 3.73
C GLU A 556 -14.96 -16.71 3.00
N LEU A 557 -14.20 -17.65 3.57
CA LEU A 557 -13.03 -18.21 2.93
C LEU A 557 -13.38 -18.88 1.60
N ALA A 558 -14.38 -19.76 1.59
CA ALA A 558 -14.83 -20.44 0.37
C ALA A 558 -15.34 -19.46 -0.69
N ARG A 559 -16.10 -18.45 -0.28
CA ARG A 559 -16.64 -17.41 -1.15
C ARG A 559 -15.55 -16.59 -1.85
N TYR A 560 -14.47 -16.27 -1.13
CA TYR A 560 -13.32 -15.57 -1.70
C TYR A 560 -12.35 -16.51 -2.42
N GLY A 561 -12.74 -17.77 -2.61
CA GLY A 561 -11.95 -18.73 -3.35
C GLY A 561 -10.79 -19.34 -2.58
N TYR A 562 -10.80 -19.28 -1.24
CA TYR A 562 -9.83 -20.00 -0.42
C TYR A 562 -10.22 -21.46 -0.31
N ARG A 563 -9.25 -22.35 -0.54
CA ARG A 563 -9.47 -23.80 -0.51
C ARG A 563 -8.89 -24.46 0.73
N TYR A 564 -7.85 -23.88 1.30
CA TYR A 564 -7.13 -24.43 2.44
C TYR A 564 -6.80 -23.36 3.48
N VAL A 565 -6.85 -23.77 4.75
CA VAL A 565 -6.26 -23.05 5.89
C VAL A 565 -5.08 -23.87 6.37
N VAL A 566 -3.91 -23.24 6.43
CA VAL A 566 -2.64 -23.86 6.81
C VAL A 566 -2.14 -23.25 8.10
N TYR A 567 -2.11 -24.02 9.17
CA TYR A 567 -1.50 -23.63 10.42
C TYR A 567 -0.02 -24.06 10.43
N HIS A 568 0.88 -23.11 10.52
CA HIS A 568 2.31 -23.36 10.68
C HIS A 568 2.64 -23.61 12.13
N LYS A 569 3.23 -24.77 12.43
CA LYS A 569 3.61 -25.15 13.78
C LYS A 569 4.86 -24.41 14.24
N PRO A 570 5.01 -24.13 15.57
CA PRO A 570 6.25 -23.59 16.13
C PRO A 570 7.46 -24.46 15.79
N GLN A 571 8.59 -23.83 15.49
CA GLN A 571 9.84 -24.52 15.14
C GLN A 571 11.01 -23.97 15.95
N ASP A 572 11.89 -24.87 16.41
CA ASP A 572 13.11 -24.50 17.11
C ASP A 572 14.05 -23.66 16.21
N GLY A 573 14.67 -22.67 16.80
CA GLY A 573 15.59 -21.77 16.09
C GLY A 573 14.94 -20.57 15.40
N TYR A 574 13.60 -20.44 15.49
CA TYR A 574 12.84 -19.30 14.95
C TYR A 574 12.08 -18.60 16.07
N PRO A 575 12.69 -17.58 16.72
CA PRO A 575 12.16 -16.97 17.92
C PRO A 575 10.76 -16.34 17.80
N GLU A 576 10.37 -15.97 16.58
CA GLU A 576 9.04 -15.48 16.24
C GLU A 576 7.96 -16.57 16.26
N TYR A 577 8.34 -17.84 16.24
CA TYR A 577 7.49 -19.03 16.25
C TYR A 577 7.61 -19.82 17.54
N LYS A 578 7.60 -19.12 18.69
CA LYS A 578 7.67 -19.77 19.98
C LYS A 578 6.35 -20.39 20.38
N GLU A 579 6.41 -21.56 20.98
CA GLU A 579 5.29 -22.18 21.67
C GLU A 579 4.76 -21.26 22.78
N GLY A 580 3.44 -21.11 22.88
CA GLY A 580 2.78 -20.19 23.79
C GLY A 580 2.81 -18.71 23.37
N SER A 581 3.31 -18.40 22.17
CA SER A 581 3.24 -17.03 21.62
C SER A 581 1.78 -16.63 21.36
N TRP A 582 1.51 -15.33 21.43
CA TRP A 582 0.18 -14.80 21.13
C TRP A 582 -0.31 -15.21 19.71
N GLY A 583 0.56 -15.20 18.72
CA GLY A 583 0.21 -15.64 17.36
C GLY A 583 -0.20 -17.11 17.28
N GLU A 584 0.47 -17.99 18.05
CA GLU A 584 0.10 -19.39 18.13
C GLU A 584 -1.26 -19.59 18.83
N LEU A 585 -1.47 -18.93 19.96
CA LEU A 585 -2.71 -19.04 20.72
C LEU A 585 -3.92 -18.57 19.90
N THR A 586 -3.78 -17.46 19.18
CA THR A 586 -4.85 -16.95 18.30
C THR A 586 -5.12 -17.87 17.10
N ALA A 587 -4.08 -18.44 16.50
CA ALA A 587 -4.23 -19.39 15.40
C ALA A 587 -4.93 -20.68 15.87
N LYS A 588 -4.56 -21.23 17.01
CA LYS A 588 -5.21 -22.40 17.61
C LYS A 588 -6.66 -22.11 17.99
N GLY A 589 -6.94 -20.93 18.56
CA GLY A 589 -8.31 -20.49 18.87
C GLY A 589 -9.16 -20.40 17.60
N PHE A 590 -8.63 -19.80 16.55
CA PHE A 590 -9.30 -19.73 15.23
C PHE A 590 -9.62 -21.12 14.69
N ILE A 591 -8.64 -22.03 14.68
CA ILE A 591 -8.83 -23.40 14.18
C ILE A 591 -9.91 -24.14 14.99
N GLN A 592 -9.85 -24.05 16.31
CA GLN A 592 -10.81 -24.74 17.19
C GLN A 592 -12.24 -24.23 16.96
N GLU A 593 -12.43 -22.95 16.72
CA GLU A 593 -13.75 -22.36 16.50
C GLU A 593 -14.28 -22.58 15.09
N VAL A 594 -13.41 -22.50 14.06
CA VAL A 594 -13.81 -22.67 12.65
C VAL A 594 -13.92 -24.13 12.25
N PHE A 595 -12.97 -24.97 12.69
CA PHE A 595 -12.83 -26.36 12.25
C PHE A 595 -13.02 -27.40 13.37
N GLY A 596 -13.21 -27.00 14.59
CA GLY A 596 -13.16 -27.71 15.89
C GLY A 596 -13.44 -29.22 15.94
N ARG A 597 -14.24 -29.78 15.01
CA ARG A 597 -14.53 -31.20 14.87
C ARG A 597 -14.10 -31.78 13.53
N GLN A 598 -13.53 -30.98 12.66
CA GLN A 598 -13.08 -31.41 11.36
C GLN A 598 -11.67 -31.98 11.48
N GLU A 599 -11.47 -33.21 11.00
CA GLU A 599 -10.14 -33.79 10.92
C GLU A 599 -9.27 -33.01 9.92
N PRO A 600 -8.02 -32.70 10.24
CA PRO A 600 -7.13 -32.05 9.31
C PRO A 600 -6.83 -32.94 8.10
N LEU A 601 -6.70 -32.33 6.94
CA LEU A 601 -6.28 -33.00 5.71
C LEU A 601 -4.83 -33.49 5.78
N VAL A 602 -3.98 -32.70 6.42
CA VAL A 602 -2.56 -32.99 6.68
C VAL A 602 -2.24 -32.54 8.10
N ASP A 603 -1.49 -33.35 8.82
CA ASP A 603 -0.95 -33.00 10.14
C ASP A 603 0.46 -33.59 10.27
N ASP A 604 1.48 -32.80 9.90
CA ASP A 604 2.89 -33.19 9.95
C ASP A 604 3.68 -32.34 10.96
N GLU A 605 5.01 -32.47 10.98
CA GLU A 605 5.88 -31.71 11.90
C GLU A 605 5.89 -30.20 11.62
N LEU A 606 5.56 -29.75 10.39
CA LEU A 606 5.66 -28.37 9.96
C LEU A 606 4.30 -27.66 9.95
N VAL A 607 3.24 -28.37 9.50
CA VAL A 607 1.93 -27.76 9.26
C VAL A 607 0.78 -28.67 9.65
N THR A 608 -0.34 -28.02 10.01
CA THR A 608 -1.66 -28.67 10.04
C THR A 608 -2.56 -28.01 8.99
N VAL A 609 -3.16 -28.78 8.11
CA VAL A 609 -3.94 -28.24 6.97
C VAL A 609 -5.40 -28.64 7.08
N TYR A 610 -6.28 -27.69 6.96
CA TYR A 610 -7.73 -27.89 6.90
C TYR A 610 -8.27 -27.52 5.53
N LYS A 611 -9.20 -28.32 5.03
CA LYS A 611 -9.94 -28.01 3.81
C LYS A 611 -11.10 -27.08 4.15
N VAL A 612 -11.30 -26.07 3.35
CA VAL A 612 -12.44 -25.14 3.48
C VAL A 612 -13.63 -25.72 2.73
N ASP A 613 -14.69 -26.03 3.47
CA ASP A 613 -15.93 -26.51 2.90
C ASP A 613 -16.96 -25.37 2.81
N PRO A 614 -17.54 -25.10 1.64
CA PRO A 614 -18.53 -24.05 1.49
C PRO A 614 -19.79 -24.38 2.28
N VAL A 615 -20.23 -23.44 3.11
CA VAL A 615 -21.52 -23.54 3.83
C VAL A 615 -22.53 -22.65 3.12
N THR A 616 -23.55 -23.21 2.48
CA THR A 616 -24.43 -22.53 1.54
C THR A 616 -25.84 -22.24 2.04
N ASP A 617 -26.27 -22.80 3.19
CA ASP A 617 -27.69 -22.96 3.45
C ASP A 617 -28.40 -21.86 4.23
N THR A 618 -27.70 -20.89 4.81
CA THR A 618 -28.34 -19.86 5.64
C THR A 618 -27.83 -18.47 5.34
N THR A 619 -28.74 -17.49 5.46
CA THR A 619 -28.37 -16.06 5.47
C THR A 619 -27.51 -15.76 6.71
N ARG A 620 -26.44 -15.03 6.55
CA ARG A 620 -25.45 -14.75 7.60
C ARG A 620 -25.05 -13.29 7.61
N LEU A 621 -24.97 -12.73 8.80
CA LEU A 621 -24.42 -11.41 9.05
C LEU A 621 -22.97 -11.56 9.52
N VAL A 622 -22.04 -11.11 8.70
CA VAL A 622 -20.63 -11.05 9.03
C VAL A 622 -20.26 -9.62 9.30
N THR A 623 -19.99 -9.28 10.55
CA THR A 623 -19.72 -7.92 10.93
C THR A 623 -18.25 -7.56 10.79
N THR A 624 -17.99 -6.39 10.18
CA THR A 624 -16.70 -5.70 10.21
C THR A 624 -16.89 -4.30 10.75
N ILE A 625 -17.58 -4.16 11.88
CA ILE A 625 -17.69 -2.85 12.52
C ILE A 625 -16.30 -2.51 13.04
N ALA A 626 -15.77 -1.36 12.63
CA ALA A 626 -14.58 -0.80 13.25
C ALA A 626 -14.96 -0.33 14.66
N LEU A 627 -14.80 -1.21 15.64
CA LEU A 627 -15.00 -0.89 17.05
C LEU A 627 -13.73 -0.24 17.59
N ARG A 628 -13.86 0.76 18.44
CA ARG A 628 -12.75 1.26 19.26
C ARG A 628 -12.49 0.30 20.44
N GLU A 629 -11.24 0.21 20.87
CA GLU A 629 -10.67 -0.78 21.79
C GLU A 629 -11.31 -0.89 23.18
N GLU A 630 -12.19 0.00 23.60
CA GLU A 630 -12.69 0.02 25.00
C GLU A 630 -14.21 -0.14 25.16
N GLU A 631 -15.00 -0.04 24.06
CA GLU A 631 -16.47 -0.11 24.10
C GLU A 631 -17.05 -0.60 22.77
N ASP A 632 -18.23 -1.24 22.77
CA ASP A 632 -18.97 -1.69 21.57
C ASP A 632 -19.51 -0.54 20.72
N TRP A 633 -18.63 0.30 20.20
CA TRP A 633 -18.95 1.50 19.45
C TRP A 633 -18.97 1.28 17.94
N ALA A 634 -20.06 1.65 17.28
CA ALA A 634 -20.10 1.83 15.83
C ALA A 634 -19.67 3.24 15.46
N VAL A 635 -18.55 3.36 14.75
CA VAL A 635 -18.10 4.63 14.19
C VAL A 635 -18.79 4.82 12.84
N SER A 636 -19.57 5.89 12.71
CA SER A 636 -20.29 6.19 11.47
C SER A 636 -19.35 6.82 10.41
N PRO A 637 -19.36 6.30 9.17
CA PRO A 637 -20.13 5.17 8.65
C PRO A 637 -19.57 3.79 9.07
N ALA A 638 -20.45 2.89 9.53
CA ALA A 638 -20.13 1.50 9.85
C ALA A 638 -20.54 0.59 8.71
N THR A 639 -19.74 -0.45 8.42
CA THR A 639 -20.02 -1.40 7.34
C THR A 639 -20.23 -2.80 7.88
N PHE A 640 -21.19 -3.51 7.27
CA PHE A 640 -21.48 -4.92 7.53
C PHE A 640 -21.35 -5.71 6.24
N TYR A 641 -20.92 -6.95 6.35
CA TYR A 641 -21.05 -7.91 5.27
C TYR A 641 -22.22 -8.84 5.56
N VAL A 642 -23.12 -8.95 4.60
CA VAL A 642 -24.26 -9.87 4.67
C VAL A 642 -24.18 -10.81 3.49
N ALA A 643 -24.24 -12.12 3.76
CA ALA A 643 -24.28 -13.16 2.75
C ALA A 643 -25.64 -13.85 2.80
N SER A 644 -26.31 -13.96 1.65
CA SER A 644 -27.57 -14.69 1.54
C SER A 644 -27.51 -15.67 0.35
N PRO A 645 -27.96 -16.93 0.51
CA PRO A 645 -27.99 -17.90 -0.58
C PRO A 645 -29.12 -17.62 -1.58
N ARG A 646 -30.11 -16.85 -1.20
CA ARG A 646 -31.31 -16.53 -2.00
C ARG A 646 -31.69 -15.06 -1.81
N PRO A 647 -32.53 -14.50 -2.69
CA PRO A 647 -33.09 -13.17 -2.44
C PRO A 647 -34.01 -13.22 -1.21
N VAL A 648 -33.82 -12.29 -0.30
CA VAL A 648 -34.61 -12.18 0.95
C VAL A 648 -34.88 -10.70 1.23
N LEU A 649 -36.12 -10.40 1.63
CA LEU A 649 -36.40 -9.15 2.34
C LEU A 649 -36.15 -9.39 3.83
N ALA A 650 -35.09 -8.81 4.34
CA ALA A 650 -34.69 -8.88 5.75
C ALA A 650 -34.99 -7.57 6.45
N TYR A 651 -35.03 -7.59 7.77
CA TYR A 651 -35.16 -6.40 8.59
C TYR A 651 -33.99 -6.31 9.55
N LEU A 652 -33.32 -5.16 9.54
CA LEU A 652 -32.21 -4.88 10.45
C LEU A 652 -32.74 -4.07 11.63
N GLU A 653 -32.74 -4.69 12.80
CA GLU A 653 -33.09 -4.07 14.06
C GLU A 653 -31.82 -3.58 14.74
N VAL A 654 -31.79 -2.28 15.08
CA VAL A 654 -30.64 -1.64 15.73
C VAL A 654 -31.11 -1.00 17.02
N THR A 655 -30.50 -1.38 18.14
CA THR A 655 -30.74 -0.79 19.46
C THR A 655 -29.44 -0.18 19.95
N PRO A 656 -29.28 1.15 19.92
CA PRO A 656 -28.12 1.80 20.51
C PRO A 656 -28.26 1.89 22.04
N ALA A 657 -27.15 1.75 22.76
CA ALA A 657 -27.11 2.09 24.19
C ALA A 657 -27.01 3.61 24.37
N GLU A 658 -26.14 4.24 23.62
CA GLU A 658 -25.83 5.67 23.65
C GLU A 658 -25.46 6.19 22.26
N ILE A 659 -25.64 7.48 22.04
CA ILE A 659 -25.31 8.15 20.77
C ILE A 659 -24.48 9.40 21.08
N TYR A 660 -23.39 9.62 20.35
CA TYR A 660 -22.45 10.72 20.57
C TYR A 660 -22.05 11.44 19.29
N ALA A 661 -21.75 12.70 19.39
CA ALA A 661 -21.16 13.46 18.31
C ALA A 661 -19.72 12.97 18.01
N ALA A 662 -19.44 12.64 16.75
CA ALA A 662 -18.16 12.02 16.35
C ALA A 662 -16.93 12.91 16.61
N GLN A 663 -17.10 14.23 16.67
CA GLN A 663 -16.01 15.20 16.84
C GLN A 663 -15.84 15.70 18.27
N SER A 664 -16.92 15.87 19.04
CA SER A 664 -16.87 16.44 20.39
C SER A 664 -17.01 15.41 21.50
N GLY A 665 -17.55 14.23 21.21
CA GLY A 665 -17.85 13.21 22.21
C GLY A 665 -19.08 13.54 23.07
N ASP A 666 -19.82 14.63 22.77
CA ASP A 666 -21.01 15.00 23.49
C ASP A 666 -22.18 14.04 23.22
N SER A 667 -22.94 13.69 24.25
CA SER A 667 -24.11 12.81 24.12
C SER A 667 -25.18 13.44 23.27
N SER A 668 -25.76 12.67 22.35
CA SER A 668 -26.91 13.04 21.53
C SER A 668 -28.07 12.08 21.83
N GLY A 669 -29.28 12.62 22.00
CA GLY A 669 -30.47 11.81 22.27
C GLY A 669 -30.93 10.96 21.08
N GLY A 670 -30.50 11.29 19.85
CA GLY A 670 -30.87 10.56 18.64
C GLY A 670 -30.27 11.14 17.37
N GLY A 671 -30.53 10.50 16.26
CA GLY A 671 -30.06 10.90 14.93
C GLY A 671 -30.77 10.15 13.83
N MET A 672 -30.48 10.51 12.57
CA MET A 672 -31.02 9.82 11.39
C MET A 672 -30.06 8.73 10.95
N LEU A 673 -30.45 7.49 11.12
CA LEU A 673 -29.74 6.32 10.62
C LEU A 673 -30.13 6.04 9.16
N THR A 674 -29.13 5.98 8.29
CA THR A 674 -29.31 5.59 6.90
C THR A 674 -28.62 4.25 6.68
N LEU A 675 -29.32 3.29 6.11
CA LEU A 675 -28.79 2.00 5.68
C LEU A 675 -28.70 2.00 4.16
N GLN A 676 -27.51 1.71 3.64
CA GLN A 676 -27.26 1.66 2.21
C GLN A 676 -26.65 0.30 1.83
N SER A 677 -27.29 -0.40 0.90
CA SER A 677 -26.74 -1.64 0.33
C SER A 677 -25.83 -1.37 -0.86
N ALA A 678 -24.97 -2.33 -1.20
CA ALA A 678 -24.10 -2.25 -2.38
C ALA A 678 -24.87 -2.07 -3.71
N ASN A 679 -26.15 -2.48 -3.73
CA ASN A 679 -27.04 -2.34 -4.90
C ASN A 679 -27.65 -0.92 -5.02
N GLY A 680 -27.22 0.04 -4.20
CA GLY A 680 -27.69 1.42 -4.23
C GLY A 680 -29.06 1.67 -3.55
N ILE A 681 -29.64 0.66 -2.90
CA ILE A 681 -30.85 0.82 -2.12
C ILE A 681 -30.46 1.51 -0.80
N SER A 682 -31.15 2.61 -0.51
CA SER A 682 -31.00 3.35 0.73
C SER A 682 -32.32 3.41 1.47
N THR A 683 -32.30 2.98 2.72
CA THR A 683 -33.41 3.10 3.67
C THR A 683 -32.96 3.93 4.87
N TYR A 684 -33.87 4.60 5.55
CA TYR A 684 -33.52 5.48 6.68
C TYR A 684 -34.59 5.44 7.77
N ALA A 685 -34.19 5.64 9.01
CA ALA A 685 -35.06 5.79 10.15
C ALA A 685 -34.40 6.64 11.23
N GLU A 686 -35.23 7.22 12.12
CA GLU A 686 -34.72 7.87 13.29
C GLU A 686 -34.22 6.83 14.29
N LEU A 687 -33.01 7.03 14.81
CA LEU A 687 -32.38 6.20 15.84
C LEU A 687 -32.35 6.99 17.14
N VAL A 688 -32.92 6.43 18.19
CA VAL A 688 -32.97 7.02 19.53
C VAL A 688 -32.25 6.11 20.52
N ALA A 689 -31.46 6.69 21.40
CA ALA A 689 -30.73 5.93 22.42
C ALA A 689 -31.69 5.14 23.32
N GLY A 690 -31.43 3.84 23.45
CA GLY A 690 -32.24 2.90 24.22
C GLY A 690 -33.45 2.32 23.51
N GLU A 691 -33.82 2.82 22.32
CA GLU A 691 -34.98 2.32 21.55
C GLU A 691 -34.50 1.44 20.36
N THR A 692 -35.29 0.44 20.00
CA THR A 692 -35.04 -0.41 18.83
C THR A 692 -35.63 0.23 17.58
N THR A 693 -34.80 0.43 16.58
CA THR A 693 -35.21 0.93 15.26
C THR A 693 -35.06 -0.18 14.24
N THR A 694 -36.09 -0.40 13.42
CA THR A 694 -36.12 -1.43 12.38
C THR A 694 -36.01 -0.81 10.99
N LEU A 695 -35.07 -1.32 10.18
CA LEU A 695 -34.79 -0.89 8.82
C LEU A 695 -34.96 -2.08 7.86
N PRO A 696 -35.80 -1.97 6.81
CA PRO A 696 -35.91 -3.01 5.79
C PRO A 696 -34.64 -3.07 4.93
N LEU A 697 -34.22 -4.31 4.60
CA LEU A 697 -33.01 -4.60 3.84
C LEU A 697 -33.29 -5.65 2.78
N GLY A 698 -33.22 -5.27 1.51
CA GLY A 698 -33.29 -6.23 0.40
C GLY A 698 -31.96 -6.92 0.18
N LEU A 699 -31.90 -8.22 0.41
CA LEU A 699 -30.72 -9.06 0.20
C LEU A 699 -30.84 -9.80 -1.14
N ALA A 700 -29.86 -9.62 -2.04
CA ALA A 700 -29.69 -10.43 -3.24
C ALA A 700 -28.90 -11.71 -2.92
N PRO A 701 -28.96 -12.75 -3.78
CA PRO A 701 -28.10 -13.92 -3.65
C PRO A 701 -26.61 -13.51 -3.67
N GLY A 702 -25.81 -14.17 -2.86
CA GLY A 702 -24.39 -13.85 -2.68
C GLY A 702 -24.17 -12.91 -1.51
N SER A 703 -23.04 -12.22 -1.52
CA SER A 703 -22.70 -11.30 -0.44
C SER A 703 -22.69 -9.86 -0.88
N GLN A 704 -23.02 -9.02 0.05
CA GLN A 704 -23.11 -7.57 -0.18
C GLN A 704 -22.61 -6.81 1.04
N ILE A 705 -22.09 -5.62 0.77
CA ILE A 705 -21.72 -4.65 1.79
C ILE A 705 -22.94 -3.81 2.11
N VAL A 706 -23.24 -3.65 3.39
CA VAL A 706 -24.27 -2.78 3.92
C VAL A 706 -23.60 -1.71 4.76
N THR A 707 -23.85 -0.46 4.47
CA THR A 707 -23.30 0.68 5.20
C THR A 707 -24.38 1.34 6.05
N LEU A 708 -24.08 1.51 7.35
CA LEU A 708 -24.87 2.30 8.28
C LEU A 708 -24.22 3.67 8.47
N THR A 709 -24.98 4.74 8.26
CA THR A 709 -24.53 6.11 8.48
C THR A 709 -25.48 6.81 9.41
N LEU A 710 -25.01 7.27 10.57
CA LEU A 710 -25.78 8.03 11.53
C LEU A 710 -25.38 9.51 11.46
N ARG A 711 -26.38 10.41 11.35
CA ARG A 711 -26.17 11.86 11.28
C ARG A 711 -27.09 12.60 12.25
N SER A 712 -26.65 13.78 12.72
CA SER A 712 -27.38 14.61 13.70
C SER A 712 -28.62 15.29 13.18
N GLN A 713 -28.86 15.33 11.83
CA GLN A 713 -30.00 16.01 11.22
C GLN A 713 -30.76 15.12 10.24
N SER A 714 -32.06 15.44 10.08
CA SER A 714 -32.92 14.76 9.09
C SER A 714 -32.35 14.90 7.68
N PRO A 715 -32.38 13.83 6.84
CA PRO A 715 -31.95 13.90 5.43
C PRO A 715 -32.72 14.93 4.58
N ARG A 716 -33.79 15.56 5.13
CA ARG A 716 -34.58 16.63 4.47
C ARG A 716 -33.94 18.02 4.56
N SER A 717 -32.95 18.26 5.43
CA SER A 717 -32.25 19.53 5.47
C SER A 717 -31.09 19.52 4.50
N ALA A 718 -31.20 20.29 3.42
CA ALA A 718 -30.14 20.44 2.39
C ALA A 718 -28.92 21.26 2.88
N SER A 719 -28.73 21.45 4.18
CA SER A 719 -27.56 22.15 4.72
C SER A 719 -26.37 21.21 4.80
N SER A 720 -25.26 21.64 4.24
CA SER A 720 -23.97 20.92 4.12
C SER A 720 -23.27 20.57 5.46
N ASP A 721 -23.92 20.75 6.60
CA ASP A 721 -23.29 20.74 7.93
C ASP A 721 -23.83 19.64 8.87
N SER A 722 -24.26 18.49 8.31
CA SER A 722 -24.69 17.35 9.14
C SER A 722 -23.46 16.60 9.68
N SER A 723 -23.15 16.82 10.97
CA SER A 723 -22.09 16.07 11.66
C SER A 723 -22.46 14.59 11.78
N TYR A 724 -21.46 13.70 11.57
CA TYR A 724 -21.61 12.29 11.86
C TYR A 724 -21.74 12.06 13.37
N LEU A 725 -22.57 11.09 13.73
CA LEU A 725 -22.72 10.60 15.10
C LEU A 725 -22.19 9.17 15.19
N ASN A 726 -21.61 8.84 16.33
CA ASN A 726 -21.25 7.47 16.68
C ASN A 726 -22.29 6.91 17.65
N PHE A 727 -22.46 5.61 17.71
CA PHE A 727 -23.39 4.98 18.64
C PHE A 727 -22.79 3.74 19.30
N ALA A 728 -23.04 3.57 20.58
CA ALA A 728 -22.73 2.35 21.30
C ALA A 728 -23.81 1.31 20.98
N ILE A 729 -23.39 0.13 20.58
CA ILE A 729 -24.30 -0.95 20.18
C ILE A 729 -24.79 -1.68 21.43
N ARG A 730 -26.08 -1.63 21.68
CA ARG A 730 -26.71 -2.52 22.65
C ARG A 730 -27.09 -3.86 22.01
N SER A 731 -27.69 -3.80 20.82
CA SER A 731 -27.96 -5.00 19.99
C SER A 731 -28.18 -4.63 18.54
N ILE A 732 -27.78 -5.52 17.64
CA ILE A 732 -28.12 -5.52 16.22
C ILE A 732 -28.65 -6.92 15.89
N ASN A 733 -29.85 -7.00 15.32
CA ASN A 733 -30.46 -8.26 14.89
C ASN A 733 -30.88 -8.18 13.42
N LEU A 734 -30.51 -9.18 12.63
CA LEU A 734 -30.95 -9.34 11.25
C LEU A 734 -32.03 -10.41 11.19
N GLU A 735 -33.29 -9.97 11.06
CA GLU A 735 -34.43 -10.83 10.90
C GLU A 735 -34.62 -11.24 9.43
N THR A 736 -34.39 -12.49 9.10
CA THR A 736 -34.55 -13.03 7.74
C THR A 736 -35.82 -13.83 7.53
N GLN A 737 -36.54 -14.19 8.61
CA GLN A 737 -37.75 -14.97 8.61
C GLN A 737 -39.02 -14.15 8.77
N PHE A 738 -38.92 -12.86 8.50
CA PHE A 738 -40.08 -11.95 8.59
C PHE A 738 -41.13 -12.34 7.53
N PRO A 739 -42.43 -12.45 7.89
CA PRO A 739 -43.46 -12.78 6.92
C PRO A 739 -43.56 -11.71 5.85
N LEU A 740 -43.65 -12.12 4.60
CA LEU A 740 -43.92 -11.20 3.50
C LEU A 740 -45.31 -10.56 3.66
N PRO A 741 -45.53 -9.32 3.25
CA PRO A 741 -46.82 -8.63 3.41
C PRO A 741 -47.90 -9.31 2.59
N ASP A 742 -49.05 -9.62 3.22
CA ASP A 742 -50.20 -10.26 2.56
C ASP A 742 -51.00 -9.28 1.69
N ASP A 743 -50.79 -7.97 1.89
CA ASP A 743 -51.45 -6.89 1.14
C ASP A 743 -50.65 -6.45 -0.11
N ILE A 744 -49.54 -7.12 -0.44
CA ILE A 744 -48.84 -7.02 -1.72
C ILE A 744 -49.06 -8.33 -2.47
N LEU A 745 -49.66 -8.27 -3.64
CA LEU A 745 -49.91 -9.41 -4.50
C LEU A 745 -49.01 -9.35 -5.74
N ILE A 746 -48.46 -10.49 -6.13
CA ILE A 746 -47.70 -10.63 -7.38
C ILE A 746 -48.56 -11.42 -8.35
N ASP A 747 -48.89 -10.86 -9.51
CA ASP A 747 -49.83 -11.41 -10.49
C ASP A 747 -51.18 -11.85 -9.87
N GLY A 748 -51.63 -11.07 -8.86
CA GLY A 748 -52.87 -11.32 -8.15
C GLY A 748 -52.83 -12.42 -7.08
N LEU A 749 -51.66 -13.01 -6.82
CA LEU A 749 -51.46 -14.08 -5.81
C LEU A 749 -50.67 -13.54 -4.61
N ALA A 750 -51.00 -14.06 -3.42
CA ALA A 750 -50.22 -13.79 -2.22
C ALA A 750 -48.77 -14.27 -2.38
N GLN A 751 -47.84 -13.48 -1.90
CA GLN A 751 -46.41 -13.80 -1.99
C GLN A 751 -46.07 -15.03 -1.15
N GLN A 752 -45.17 -15.84 -1.65
CA GLN A 752 -44.58 -16.94 -0.93
C GLN A 752 -43.06 -16.78 -0.87
N ASN A 753 -42.43 -17.11 0.24
CA ASN A 753 -40.97 -17.04 0.41
C ASN A 753 -40.28 -18.26 -0.23
N THR A 754 -40.55 -18.53 -1.52
CA THR A 754 -40.10 -19.71 -2.26
C THR A 754 -38.89 -19.49 -3.14
N GLY A 755 -38.28 -18.28 -3.12
CA GLY A 755 -37.21 -17.93 -4.04
C GLY A 755 -37.65 -17.58 -5.45
N ASP A 756 -38.93 -17.19 -5.60
CA ASP A 756 -39.52 -16.80 -6.88
C ASP A 756 -38.81 -15.64 -7.54
N GLN A 757 -39.00 -15.48 -8.84
CA GLN A 757 -38.32 -14.47 -9.67
C GLN A 757 -38.64 -13.03 -9.28
N ILE A 758 -39.73 -12.84 -8.54
CA ILE A 758 -40.15 -11.54 -7.99
C ILE A 758 -40.50 -11.68 -6.51
N LEU A 759 -39.98 -10.80 -5.67
CA LEU A 759 -40.38 -10.58 -4.28
C LEU A 759 -40.71 -9.13 -4.11
N ALA A 760 -41.68 -8.80 -3.24
CA ALA A 760 -41.99 -7.39 -2.94
C ALA A 760 -42.26 -7.20 -1.45
N GLY A 761 -41.95 -6.00 -0.94
CA GLY A 761 -42.24 -5.65 0.45
C GLY A 761 -42.13 -4.17 0.71
N TYR A 762 -42.63 -3.76 1.86
CA TYR A 762 -42.59 -2.37 2.28
C TYR A 762 -41.20 -1.97 2.73
N GLY A 763 -40.68 -0.86 2.20
CA GLY A 763 -39.53 -0.14 2.68
C GLY A 763 -39.91 0.81 3.81
N VAL A 764 -39.21 1.94 3.93
CA VAL A 764 -39.53 2.97 4.92
C VAL A 764 -40.75 3.80 4.52
N GLY A 765 -41.37 4.42 5.49
CA GLY A 765 -42.49 5.36 5.29
C GLY A 765 -43.87 4.72 5.36
N TRP A 766 -44.00 3.42 5.66
CA TRP A 766 -45.28 2.72 5.79
C TRP A 766 -45.60 2.41 7.24
N TYR A 767 -46.90 2.54 7.59
CA TYR A 767 -47.43 2.15 8.87
C TYR A 767 -48.12 0.78 8.80
N ASN A 768 -48.58 0.26 9.92
CA ASN A 768 -49.29 -1.01 9.97
C ASN A 768 -50.63 -0.96 9.20
N LEU A 769 -51.07 -2.13 8.76
CA LEU A 769 -52.35 -2.29 8.06
C LEU A 769 -53.52 -1.96 8.99
N GLU A 770 -54.43 -1.11 8.55
CA GLU A 770 -55.61 -0.71 9.29
C GLU A 770 -56.91 -1.23 8.60
N HIS A 771 -57.91 -1.56 9.40
CA HIS A 771 -59.20 -2.02 8.94
C HIS A 771 -60.24 -0.92 9.21
N TRP A 772 -60.81 -0.39 8.14
CA TRP A 772 -61.81 0.71 8.26
C TRP A 772 -63.23 0.19 8.02
N GLY A 773 -63.63 -0.86 8.72
CA GLY A 773 -64.99 -1.44 8.63
C GLY A 773 -65.35 -1.90 7.20
N ALA A 774 -66.48 -1.39 6.70
CA ALA A 774 -66.96 -1.72 5.35
C ALA A 774 -66.11 -1.10 4.22
N SER A 775 -65.24 -0.11 4.52
CA SER A 775 -64.40 0.58 3.54
C SER A 775 -63.14 -0.24 3.15
N GLY A 776 -62.85 -1.35 3.87
CA GLY A 776 -61.73 -2.23 3.52
C GLY A 776 -60.48 -2.03 4.40
N THR A 777 -59.38 -2.60 3.93
CA THR A 777 -58.10 -2.51 4.59
C THR A 777 -57.16 -1.53 3.86
N TRP A 778 -56.51 -0.68 4.63
CA TRP A 778 -55.65 0.38 4.11
C TRP A 778 -54.37 0.48 4.91
N ARG A 779 -53.30 0.86 4.20
CA ARG A 779 -51.99 1.13 4.83
C ARG A 779 -51.66 2.60 4.64
N TRP A 780 -51.47 3.32 5.71
CA TRP A 780 -51.02 4.70 5.66
C TRP A 780 -49.53 4.76 5.31
N ALA A 781 -49.18 5.77 4.56
CA ALA A 781 -47.80 6.09 4.22
C ALA A 781 -47.43 7.53 4.63
N MET A 782 -46.23 7.72 5.05
CA MET A 782 -45.55 9.02 5.12
C MET A 782 -44.88 9.26 3.77
N SER A 783 -44.89 10.48 3.26
CA SER A 783 -44.20 10.83 1.99
C SER A 783 -42.79 11.31 2.27
N PRO A 784 -41.76 10.75 1.62
CA PRO A 784 -41.85 9.65 0.67
C PRO A 784 -41.96 8.28 1.33
N ALA A 785 -42.65 7.33 0.69
CA ALA A 785 -42.76 5.93 1.10
C ALA A 785 -42.10 5.01 0.05
N GLN A 786 -41.53 3.92 0.48
CA GLN A 786 -40.74 3.02 -0.36
C GLN A 786 -41.39 1.65 -0.48
N LEU A 787 -41.49 1.13 -1.73
CA LEU A 787 -41.79 -0.25 -2.03
C LEU A 787 -40.54 -0.91 -2.60
N LEU A 788 -40.08 -1.99 -1.95
CA LEU A 788 -38.91 -2.73 -2.40
C LEU A 788 -39.36 -3.92 -3.25
N ILE A 789 -38.88 -4.04 -4.48
CA ILE A 789 -39.19 -5.15 -5.40
C ILE A 789 -37.88 -5.79 -5.88
N TYR A 790 -37.75 -7.09 -5.63
CA TYR A 790 -36.68 -7.90 -6.22
C TYR A 790 -37.12 -8.44 -7.59
N SER A 791 -36.23 -8.41 -8.58
CA SER A 791 -36.38 -9.05 -9.87
C SER A 791 -35.12 -9.81 -10.26
N ALA A 792 -35.26 -11.04 -10.73
CA ALA A 792 -34.13 -11.84 -11.17
C ALA A 792 -33.49 -11.31 -12.47
N GLY A 793 -34.19 -10.52 -13.25
CA GLY A 793 -33.70 -9.87 -14.47
C GLY A 793 -34.47 -8.61 -14.80
N PRO A 794 -33.97 -7.79 -15.75
CA PRO A 794 -34.66 -6.59 -16.16
C PRO A 794 -36.06 -6.93 -16.73
N ARG A 795 -37.10 -6.27 -16.24
CA ARG A 795 -38.48 -6.44 -16.74
C ARG A 795 -39.37 -5.25 -16.46
N GLN A 796 -40.38 -5.09 -17.27
CA GLN A 796 -41.44 -4.13 -17.02
C GLN A 796 -42.51 -4.75 -16.11
N VAL A 797 -42.90 -4.03 -15.07
CA VAL A 797 -44.00 -4.41 -14.20
C VAL A 797 -45.04 -3.27 -14.12
N ARG A 798 -46.29 -3.63 -13.88
CA ARG A 798 -47.38 -2.70 -13.61
C ARG A 798 -47.73 -2.77 -12.12
N ILE A 799 -47.58 -1.64 -11.42
CA ILE A 799 -48.01 -1.49 -10.02
C ILE A 799 -49.43 -0.93 -10.07
N GLN A 800 -50.35 -1.63 -9.46
CA GLN A 800 -51.75 -1.21 -9.40
C GLN A 800 -52.21 -1.19 -7.92
N THR A 801 -52.83 -0.11 -7.51
CA THR A 801 -53.42 0.00 -6.15
C THR A 801 -54.59 0.97 -6.19
N ARG A 802 -55.29 1.12 -5.04
CA ARG A 802 -56.42 2.04 -4.94
C ARG A 802 -56.20 2.93 -3.72
N PRO A 803 -56.05 4.26 -3.89
CA PRO A 803 -55.96 5.21 -2.79
C PRO A 803 -57.27 5.27 -1.98
N GLY A 804 -57.18 5.20 -0.64
CA GLY A 804 -58.27 5.29 0.27
C GLY A 804 -58.39 6.69 0.93
N ALA A 805 -57.27 7.38 1.07
CA ALA A 805 -57.24 8.76 1.57
C ALA A 805 -55.96 9.45 1.09
N LEU A 806 -56.01 10.77 0.96
CA LEU A 806 -54.88 11.62 0.54
C LEU A 806 -54.82 12.87 1.41
N TYR A 807 -53.61 13.33 1.74
CA TYR A 807 -53.43 14.64 2.34
C TYR A 807 -53.64 15.75 1.31
N GLU A 808 -54.49 16.74 1.67
CA GLU A 808 -54.74 17.95 0.89
C GLU A 808 -54.80 19.14 1.84
N PRO A 809 -53.85 20.09 1.82
CA PRO A 809 -53.85 21.26 2.68
C PRO A 809 -55.07 22.15 2.45
N GLY A 810 -55.70 22.60 3.54
CA GLY A 810 -56.84 23.52 3.48
C GLY A 810 -58.21 22.86 3.30
N THR A 811 -58.26 21.52 3.26
CA THR A 811 -59.52 20.76 3.26
C THR A 811 -59.95 20.39 4.70
N PRO A 812 -61.23 20.08 4.95
CA PRO A 812 -61.67 19.59 6.25
C PRO A 812 -60.88 18.34 6.65
N ASN A 813 -60.35 18.38 7.88
CA ASN A 813 -59.49 17.30 8.42
C ASN A 813 -58.23 16.97 7.58
N SER A 814 -57.82 17.88 6.68
CA SER A 814 -56.66 17.75 5.79
C SER A 814 -56.69 16.49 4.91
N VAL A 815 -57.89 15.98 4.62
CA VAL A 815 -58.07 14.80 3.73
C VAL A 815 -58.85 15.23 2.51
N GLY A 816 -58.26 15.16 1.36
CA GLY A 816 -58.80 15.51 0.06
C GLY A 816 -59.27 14.33 -0.78
N SER A 817 -59.85 14.63 -1.94
CA SER A 817 -60.35 13.64 -2.88
C SER A 817 -59.36 13.34 -4.02
N GLN A 818 -58.40 14.23 -4.27
CA GLN A 818 -57.39 14.07 -5.32
C GLN A 818 -56.06 14.72 -4.96
N GLY A 819 -54.97 14.29 -5.58
CA GLY A 819 -53.62 14.82 -5.41
C GLY A 819 -52.69 14.46 -6.57
N THR A 820 -51.47 14.96 -6.52
CA THR A 820 -50.44 14.58 -7.45
C THR A 820 -49.39 13.73 -6.73
N LEU A 821 -49.14 12.52 -7.25
CA LEU A 821 -48.17 11.56 -6.77
C LEU A 821 -47.00 11.47 -7.76
N LEU A 822 -45.81 11.58 -7.21
CA LEU A 822 -44.55 11.26 -7.93
C LEU A 822 -44.16 9.83 -7.60
N VAL A 823 -43.99 8.99 -8.62
CA VAL A 823 -43.49 7.63 -8.49
C VAL A 823 -42.13 7.52 -9.17
N THR A 824 -41.12 7.16 -8.38
CA THR A 824 -39.73 7.05 -8.86
C THR A 824 -39.23 5.64 -8.68
N ALA A 825 -38.69 5.02 -9.73
CA ALA A 825 -38.07 3.69 -9.68
C ALA A 825 -36.55 3.84 -9.77
N GLY A 826 -35.85 3.67 -8.67
CA GLY A 826 -34.40 3.81 -8.59
C GLY A 826 -33.94 5.19 -9.10
N ASN A 827 -33.04 5.18 -10.10
CA ASN A 827 -32.49 6.39 -10.73
C ASN A 827 -33.31 6.90 -11.95
N GLN A 828 -34.53 6.36 -12.17
CA GLN A 828 -35.36 6.81 -13.30
C GLN A 828 -35.99 8.16 -13.00
N ALA A 829 -36.40 8.88 -14.05
CA ALA A 829 -37.14 10.13 -13.89
C ALA A 829 -38.50 9.91 -13.19
N PRO A 830 -38.91 10.78 -12.24
CA PRO A 830 -40.19 10.66 -11.56
C PRO A 830 -41.35 10.66 -12.54
N GLN A 831 -42.24 9.70 -12.41
CA GLN A 831 -43.53 9.66 -13.12
C GLN A 831 -44.56 10.43 -12.29
N ARG A 832 -45.17 11.43 -12.91
CA ARG A 832 -46.19 12.23 -12.28
C ARG A 832 -47.59 11.68 -12.59
N SER A 833 -48.31 11.28 -11.56
CA SER A 833 -49.65 10.67 -11.67
C SER A 833 -50.66 11.46 -10.86
N VAL A 834 -51.79 11.79 -11.49
CA VAL A 834 -52.96 12.35 -10.73
C VAL A 834 -53.62 11.18 -10.03
N VAL A 835 -53.76 11.29 -8.72
CA VAL A 835 -54.34 10.28 -7.85
C VAL A 835 -55.67 10.75 -7.36
N GLN A 836 -56.66 9.88 -7.40
CA GLN A 836 -58.04 10.17 -6.96
C GLN A 836 -58.51 9.07 -6.00
N VAL A 837 -59.06 9.49 -4.85
CA VAL A 837 -59.56 8.54 -3.84
C VAL A 837 -60.63 7.62 -4.44
N GLY A 838 -60.48 6.33 -4.19
CA GLY A 838 -61.37 5.29 -4.70
C GLY A 838 -61.18 4.88 -6.16
N GLN A 839 -60.38 5.61 -6.95
CA GLN A 839 -60.03 5.21 -8.35
C GLN A 839 -58.75 4.39 -8.38
N PRO A 840 -58.56 3.47 -9.32
CA PRO A 840 -57.33 2.70 -9.47
C PRO A 840 -56.16 3.62 -9.85
N LEU A 841 -55.08 3.58 -9.09
CA LEU A 841 -53.78 4.09 -9.44
C LEU A 841 -53.00 3.01 -10.19
N VAL A 842 -52.51 3.29 -11.40
CA VAL A 842 -51.76 2.35 -12.23
C VAL A 842 -50.47 3.03 -12.65
N VAL A 843 -49.33 2.42 -12.35
CA VAL A 843 -47.99 2.91 -12.70
C VAL A 843 -47.19 1.78 -13.33
N ASP A 844 -46.64 2.01 -14.52
CA ASP A 844 -45.75 1.08 -15.18
C ASP A 844 -44.30 1.47 -14.85
N VAL A 845 -43.50 0.53 -14.33
CA VAL A 845 -42.10 0.74 -13.95
C VAL A 845 -41.19 -0.31 -14.59
N MET A 846 -39.96 0.10 -14.94
CA MET A 846 -38.94 -0.80 -15.41
C MET A 846 -38.05 -1.21 -14.23
N LEU A 847 -38.07 -2.50 -13.86
CA LEU A 847 -37.19 -3.08 -12.87
C LEU A 847 -35.85 -3.46 -13.50
N GLN A 848 -34.76 -3.24 -12.76
CA GLN A 848 -33.46 -3.80 -13.03
C GLN A 848 -33.30 -5.16 -12.32
N ALA A 849 -32.28 -5.93 -12.72
CA ALA A 849 -31.92 -7.15 -11.99
C ALA A 849 -31.49 -6.81 -10.55
N GLY A 850 -31.97 -7.57 -9.58
CA GLY A 850 -31.76 -7.33 -8.16
C GLY A 850 -32.91 -6.57 -7.50
N TRP A 851 -32.66 -5.99 -6.33
CA TRP A 851 -33.62 -5.17 -5.60
C TRP A 851 -33.76 -3.79 -6.20
N ASN A 852 -35.02 -3.34 -6.36
CA ASN A 852 -35.42 -2.03 -6.87
C ASN A 852 -36.20 -1.28 -5.78
N ASN A 853 -35.87 0.01 -5.60
CA ASN A 853 -36.63 0.90 -4.70
C ASN A 853 -37.61 1.73 -5.52
N ILE A 854 -38.89 1.56 -5.25
CA ILE A 854 -39.99 2.35 -5.85
C ILE A 854 -40.48 3.32 -4.81
N THR A 855 -40.27 4.60 -5.03
CA THR A 855 -40.64 5.65 -4.09
C THR A 855 -41.95 6.32 -4.49
N PHE A 856 -42.86 6.45 -3.56
CA PHE A 856 -44.13 7.17 -3.67
C PHE A 856 -44.03 8.48 -2.88
N GLU A 857 -44.15 9.60 -3.57
CA GLU A 857 -44.07 10.91 -2.96
C GLU A 857 -45.29 11.78 -3.34
N LEU A 858 -46.10 12.13 -2.32
CA LEU A 858 -47.22 13.02 -2.53
C LEU A 858 -46.74 14.48 -2.54
N GLU A 859 -47.02 15.24 -3.60
CA GLU A 859 -46.58 16.65 -3.71
C GLU A 859 -47.11 17.53 -2.56
N ALA A 860 -48.28 17.24 -2.03
CA ALA A 860 -48.84 17.92 -0.87
C ALA A 860 -48.05 17.69 0.45
N GLY A 861 -47.18 16.67 0.50
CA GLY A 861 -46.35 16.34 1.66
C GLY A 861 -47.10 15.52 2.73
N ASN A 862 -46.80 15.79 3.99
CA ASN A 862 -47.30 15.06 5.16
C ASN A 862 -48.10 15.97 6.11
N PHE A 863 -48.98 15.40 6.93
CA PHE A 863 -49.67 16.05 8.06
C PHE A 863 -49.67 15.11 9.26
N ARG A 864 -49.91 15.66 10.44
CA ARG A 864 -50.20 14.85 11.64
C ARG A 864 -51.68 15.11 12.03
N PRO A 865 -52.49 14.07 12.21
CA PRO A 865 -53.88 14.25 12.63
C PRO A 865 -54.05 15.07 13.92
N ILE A 866 -53.16 14.91 14.88
CA ILE A 866 -53.16 15.69 16.14
C ILE A 866 -53.04 17.21 15.91
N ASP A 867 -52.38 17.63 14.83
CA ASP A 867 -52.18 19.06 14.55
C ASP A 867 -53.36 19.72 13.84
N VAL A 868 -54.20 18.93 13.18
CA VAL A 868 -55.30 19.44 12.33
C VAL A 868 -56.70 19.10 12.85
N GLN A 869 -56.80 18.14 13.79
CA GLN A 869 -58.07 17.72 14.39
C GLN A 869 -58.04 17.85 15.91
N PRO A 870 -58.70 18.84 16.53
CA PRO A 870 -58.75 18.96 17.99
C PRO A 870 -59.30 17.68 18.64
N GLY A 871 -58.50 17.07 19.53
CA GLY A 871 -58.86 15.84 20.25
C GLY A 871 -58.48 14.55 19.55
N ASN A 872 -57.84 14.61 18.38
CA ASN A 872 -57.22 13.45 17.75
C ASN A 872 -55.86 13.16 18.42
N GLY A 873 -55.66 11.94 18.91
CA GLY A 873 -54.37 11.56 19.57
C GLY A 873 -53.34 11.01 18.61
N ASP A 874 -53.62 10.93 17.32
CA ASP A 874 -52.68 10.35 16.32
C ASP A 874 -51.60 11.37 15.96
N SER A 875 -50.38 11.08 16.38
CA SER A 875 -49.17 11.89 16.14
C SER A 875 -48.32 11.46 14.94
N ARG A 876 -48.78 10.44 14.21
CA ARG A 876 -48.06 9.93 13.04
C ARG A 876 -48.05 10.94 11.89
N TRP A 877 -46.97 11.00 11.14
CA TRP A 877 -46.89 11.74 9.89
C TRP A 877 -47.59 10.95 8.78
N LEU A 878 -48.68 11.40 8.29
CA LEU A 878 -49.52 10.75 7.27
C LEU A 878 -49.54 11.56 5.98
N SER A 879 -49.61 10.89 4.85
CA SER A 879 -49.68 11.49 3.51
C SER A 879 -50.75 10.81 2.65
N LEU A 880 -50.69 9.52 2.52
CA LEU A 880 -51.41 8.71 1.56
C LEU A 880 -51.79 7.38 2.22
N ALA A 881 -53.05 6.95 2.09
CA ALA A 881 -53.49 5.61 2.45
C ALA A 881 -53.76 4.82 1.18
N LEU A 882 -53.08 3.68 1.01
CA LEU A 882 -53.24 2.77 -0.11
C LEU A 882 -53.89 1.46 0.32
N GLY A 883 -54.74 0.93 -0.55
CA GLY A 883 -55.23 -0.43 -0.43
C GLY A 883 -54.18 -1.45 -0.83
N LYS A 884 -54.62 -2.68 -1.12
CA LYS A 884 -53.73 -3.72 -1.64
C LYS A 884 -52.96 -3.23 -2.85
N ILE A 885 -51.66 -3.64 -2.91
CA ILE A 885 -50.80 -3.37 -4.04
C ILE A 885 -50.63 -4.61 -4.90
N ASP A 886 -51.04 -4.52 -6.16
CA ASP A 886 -50.84 -5.59 -7.15
C ASP A 886 -49.58 -5.22 -7.99
N VAL A 887 -48.62 -6.16 -8.07
CA VAL A 887 -47.47 -6.11 -8.95
C VAL A 887 -47.70 -7.13 -10.09
N LEU A 888 -48.03 -6.62 -11.26
CA LEU A 888 -48.35 -7.43 -12.43
C LEU A 888 -47.16 -7.48 -13.39
N THR A 889 -46.69 -8.68 -13.71
CA THR A 889 -45.60 -8.89 -14.67
C THR A 889 -46.12 -8.71 -16.09
N ARG A 890 -45.33 -8.10 -16.98
CA ARG A 890 -45.63 -7.92 -18.41
C ARG A 890 -44.68 -8.71 -19.30
#